data_57bf74f3c9745a5fae5a7ff2a6589d0e
#
_entry.id   57bf74f3c9745a5fae5a7ff2a6589d0e
#
_cell.length_a   1.000
_cell.length_b   1.000
_cell.length_c   1.000
_cell.angle_alpha   90.00
_cell.angle_beta   90.00
_cell.angle_gamma   90.00
#
_symmetry.space_group_name_H-M   'P 1'
#
loop_
_entity.id
_entity.type
_entity.pdbx_description
1 polymer ?
#
loop_
_entity_poly.entity_id
_entity_poly.type
_entity_poly.pdbx_seq_one_letter_code
_entity_poly.pdbx_strand_id
1 'polypeptide(L)'
;MALNIYKISEFNHKAKIVLFDELCKLLAERCEDGKEDCIVVGNYNVEGVEIDALVVTHHGVMVFDFKNGGGNIVAREVGEWTQNGHSVAGGAYGKSPMVNARMVRNRLCSSSSKLLGCQVSDAKVVVAFSMPSAIDDSALSESTKSWLTVCDINNIAASLDKALLGARVISDEVFNAIPNQLRLSQFDIQQGSANSYSGIYSPDVATDFFGQILSMPHYIDIRLQYRMLAQIFHQAVDGRLQDNNIKFSGFYAKVEYLLSEYKDKMMDRSLAMAVNAFRIRTRRLKPRSARYQTNDEESVTDEELTKSLTHDVAALAKFIGMIYGRPVPEELNRRFPYVADAYYRPLYRMGAVMRVVVDSWDDDFIMATDSESGLEQKIYYRKIDNRYALGDHGYLKDMLQKGDQLNIVMPRIENEIIYPAIVIYNPDYLIDVSSLAACFSEHEIATPYAYLIRKLSPSVNSEAIMLGNFAGQILDEEVYHIKRSYERSLRAFCANNAVNLAVCPLSEQFRENAEMQKQHIHRAIFETLAEAATIPYQADGRNTILEPSFYSETLGLQARMDFIQKDMTMMVEQKSGKAAYNPSDPATPRIRPEHYVQALLYMAIFRYNYGVAYSNFHSYMLYSKYPNSLLDIATAPGLLFDALKLRNQVAWMELLLSKGGFRMLESLTPEHIYPNESGYAWTHFVRPRLEDILCQVRGASQLERDYYYRFLAFIENEQILSKVGNRTKEESGFASTWNSTLEEKRNAGNIYADLSIK
;
A
#
# COMPACT_ATOMS: atom_id res chain seq x y z
N MET A 1 -16.80 20.43 -39.14
CA MET A 1 -16.95 19.16 -38.44
C MET A 1 -16.15 19.27 -37.17
N ALA A 2 -16.65 18.88 -36.05
CA ALA A 2 -16.06 19.25 -34.76
C ALA A 2 -15.62 18.02 -33.98
N LEU A 3 -14.40 18.04 -33.46
CA LEU A 3 -13.98 17.14 -32.40
C LEU A 3 -14.38 17.79 -31.06
N ASN A 4 -15.25 17.14 -30.31
CA ASN A 4 -15.62 17.55 -28.96
C ASN A 4 -14.99 16.61 -27.94
N ILE A 5 -14.07 17.13 -27.14
CA ILE A 5 -13.35 16.35 -26.13
C ILE A 5 -13.83 16.75 -24.75
N TYR A 6 -14.18 15.76 -23.95
CA TYR A 6 -14.60 15.88 -22.57
C TYR A 6 -13.71 15.00 -21.69
N LYS A 7 -13.49 15.38 -20.46
CA LYS A 7 -12.72 14.60 -19.49
C LYS A 7 -13.42 14.69 -18.14
N ILE A 8 -13.83 13.57 -17.60
CA ILE A 8 -14.58 13.53 -16.34
C ILE A 8 -13.67 13.72 -15.13
N SER A 9 -12.52 13.06 -15.14
CA SER A 9 -11.48 13.19 -14.11
C SER A 9 -10.09 13.01 -14.72
N GLU A 10 -9.04 13.33 -13.95
CA GLU A 10 -7.67 13.16 -14.38
C GLU A 10 -7.26 11.68 -14.40
N PHE A 11 -6.45 11.31 -15.38
CA PHE A 11 -5.88 9.96 -15.43
C PHE A 11 -4.84 9.77 -14.33
N ASN A 12 -4.92 8.65 -13.63
CA ASN A 12 -4.03 8.31 -12.53
C ASN A 12 -2.64 7.83 -13.00
N HIS A 13 -2.46 7.60 -14.31
CA HIS A 13 -1.26 6.98 -14.85
C HIS A 13 -0.78 7.68 -16.13
N LYS A 14 0.54 7.97 -16.21
CA LYS A 14 1.15 8.65 -17.36
C LYS A 14 0.86 7.94 -18.69
N ALA A 15 0.92 6.61 -18.72
CA ALA A 15 0.63 5.84 -19.91
C ALA A 15 -0.77 6.11 -20.49
N LYS A 16 -1.76 6.28 -19.61
CA LYS A 16 -3.14 6.59 -20.00
C LYS A 16 -3.25 8.00 -20.57
N ILE A 17 -2.50 8.96 -20.03
CA ILE A 17 -2.44 10.33 -20.56
C ILE A 17 -1.87 10.31 -21.97
N VAL A 18 -0.73 9.65 -22.16
CA VAL A 18 -0.06 9.55 -23.48
C VAL A 18 -0.96 8.89 -24.52
N LEU A 19 -1.64 7.80 -24.18
CA LEU A 19 -2.55 7.11 -25.08
C LEU A 19 -3.80 7.93 -25.38
N PHE A 20 -4.32 8.65 -24.39
CA PHE A 20 -5.48 9.53 -24.57
C PHE A 20 -5.13 10.73 -25.47
N ASP A 21 -3.97 11.34 -25.27
CA ASP A 21 -3.50 12.47 -26.07
C ASP A 21 -3.25 12.02 -27.54
N GLU A 22 -2.64 10.84 -27.75
CA GLU A 22 -2.44 10.30 -29.09
C GLU A 22 -3.78 9.96 -29.76
N LEU A 23 -4.73 9.39 -29.02
CA LEU A 23 -6.09 9.14 -29.52
C LEU A 23 -6.77 10.45 -29.95
N CYS A 24 -6.71 11.49 -29.11
CA CYS A 24 -7.31 12.79 -29.42
C CYS A 24 -6.66 13.44 -30.65
N LYS A 25 -5.33 13.34 -30.80
CA LYS A 25 -4.60 13.84 -31.96
C LYS A 25 -5.04 13.14 -33.24
N LEU A 26 -5.09 11.82 -33.26
CA LEU A 26 -5.52 11.04 -34.40
C LEU A 26 -6.97 11.33 -34.81
N LEU A 27 -7.85 11.55 -33.82
CA LEU A 27 -9.23 11.95 -34.08
C LEU A 27 -9.36 13.39 -34.58
N ALA A 28 -8.51 14.30 -34.11
CA ALA A 28 -8.45 15.68 -34.61
C ALA A 28 -8.05 15.74 -36.09
N GLU A 29 -7.00 14.99 -36.48
CA GLU A 29 -6.58 14.86 -37.89
C GLU A 29 -7.71 14.36 -38.80
N ARG A 30 -8.52 13.41 -38.30
CA ARG A 30 -9.67 12.87 -39.06
C ARG A 30 -10.82 13.85 -39.16
N CYS A 31 -11.11 14.60 -38.13
CA CYS A 31 -12.15 15.64 -38.13
C CYS A 31 -11.76 16.82 -39.06
N GLU A 32 -10.48 17.19 -39.09
CA GLU A 32 -9.96 18.24 -39.99
C GLU A 32 -10.06 17.84 -41.49
N ASP A 33 -9.83 16.56 -41.79
CA ASP A 33 -10.04 16.01 -43.14
C ASP A 33 -11.51 16.03 -43.59
N GLY A 34 -12.42 16.48 -42.74
CA GLY A 34 -13.84 16.58 -43.07
C GLY A 34 -14.59 15.24 -43.16
N LYS A 35 -13.99 14.18 -42.66
CA LYS A 35 -14.54 12.82 -42.81
C LYS A 35 -15.57 12.47 -41.73
N GLU A 36 -15.46 13.03 -40.49
CA GLU A 36 -16.33 12.63 -39.40
C GLU A 36 -16.40 13.65 -38.24
N ASP A 37 -17.54 13.68 -37.53
CA ASP A 37 -17.68 14.36 -36.24
C ASP A 37 -17.48 13.35 -35.12
N CYS A 38 -16.71 13.74 -34.10
CA CYS A 38 -16.35 12.87 -32.98
C CYS A 38 -16.63 13.51 -31.63
N ILE A 39 -17.14 12.73 -30.69
CA ILE A 39 -17.19 13.04 -29.27
C ILE A 39 -16.27 12.08 -28.54
N VAL A 40 -15.33 12.60 -27.76
CA VAL A 40 -14.40 11.83 -26.92
C VAL A 40 -14.62 12.16 -25.47
N VAL A 41 -14.79 11.15 -24.63
CA VAL A 41 -14.98 11.30 -23.19
C VAL A 41 -13.90 10.51 -22.47
N GLY A 42 -12.93 11.19 -21.85
CA GLY A 42 -11.87 10.56 -21.08
C GLY A 42 -12.29 10.23 -19.66
N ASN A 43 -11.83 9.10 -19.18
CA ASN A 43 -12.01 8.61 -17.81
C ASN A 43 -13.48 8.56 -17.38
N TYR A 44 -14.29 7.84 -18.15
CA TYR A 44 -15.75 7.75 -17.98
C TYR A 44 -16.15 6.45 -17.26
N ASN A 45 -17.24 6.50 -16.52
CA ASN A 45 -17.80 5.33 -15.85
C ASN A 45 -19.11 4.89 -16.50
N VAL A 46 -19.14 3.65 -16.99
CA VAL A 46 -20.34 3.02 -17.55
C VAL A 46 -20.95 2.08 -16.52
N GLU A 47 -21.93 2.55 -15.76
CA GLU A 47 -22.67 1.76 -14.77
C GLU A 47 -21.77 0.91 -13.86
N GLY A 48 -20.75 1.57 -13.25
CA GLY A 48 -19.84 0.94 -12.30
C GLY A 48 -18.62 0.28 -12.94
N VAL A 49 -18.39 0.44 -14.25
CA VAL A 49 -17.14 0.03 -14.92
C VAL A 49 -16.44 1.26 -15.48
N GLU A 50 -15.21 1.49 -15.01
CA GLU A 50 -14.36 2.55 -15.56
C GLU A 50 -13.85 2.18 -16.94
N ILE A 51 -13.88 3.18 -17.82
CA ILE A 51 -13.27 3.13 -19.14
C ILE A 51 -12.34 4.32 -19.33
N ASP A 52 -11.22 4.11 -19.96
CA ASP A 52 -10.22 5.16 -20.12
C ASP A 52 -10.65 6.19 -21.18
N ALA A 53 -11.28 5.74 -22.26
CA ALA A 53 -11.92 6.67 -23.19
C ALA A 53 -13.15 6.04 -23.87
N LEU A 54 -14.18 6.87 -24.04
CA LEU A 54 -15.36 6.60 -24.87
C LEU A 54 -15.28 7.49 -26.09
N VAL A 55 -15.33 6.90 -27.28
CA VAL A 55 -15.39 7.63 -28.55
C VAL A 55 -16.75 7.34 -29.20
N VAL A 56 -17.49 8.41 -29.49
CA VAL A 56 -18.77 8.32 -30.19
C VAL A 56 -18.66 9.03 -31.52
N THR A 57 -19.09 8.36 -32.58
CA THR A 57 -19.17 8.89 -33.93
C THR A 57 -20.54 8.56 -34.52
N HIS A 58 -20.84 9.07 -35.70
CA HIS A 58 -22.08 8.71 -36.39
C HIS A 58 -22.12 7.22 -36.79
N HIS A 59 -20.99 6.54 -36.86
CA HIS A 59 -20.88 5.15 -37.27
C HIS A 59 -20.96 4.17 -36.10
N GLY A 60 -20.87 4.65 -34.86
CA GLY A 60 -20.99 3.81 -33.68
C GLY A 60 -20.23 4.31 -32.47
N VAL A 61 -20.00 3.40 -31.55
CA VAL A 61 -19.36 3.69 -30.26
C VAL A 61 -18.17 2.78 -30.04
N MET A 62 -17.08 3.37 -29.59
CA MET A 62 -15.85 2.67 -29.24
C MET A 62 -15.44 2.97 -27.80
N VAL A 63 -14.89 1.98 -27.16
CA VAL A 63 -14.30 2.08 -25.82
C VAL A 63 -12.83 1.75 -25.89
N PHE A 64 -12.03 2.56 -25.23
CA PHE A 64 -10.60 2.31 -25.07
C PHE A 64 -10.29 1.92 -23.63
N ASP A 65 -9.51 0.86 -23.49
CA ASP A 65 -8.90 0.40 -22.24
C ASP A 65 -7.37 0.53 -22.41
N PHE A 66 -6.76 1.47 -21.72
CA PHE A 66 -5.34 1.83 -21.86
C PHE A 66 -4.48 1.01 -20.92
N LYS A 67 -3.44 0.38 -21.45
CA LYS A 67 -2.49 -0.44 -20.72
C LYS A 67 -1.08 0.17 -20.77
N ASN A 68 -0.41 0.10 -19.64
CA ASN A 68 0.98 0.53 -19.56
C ASN A 68 1.93 -0.53 -20.11
N GLY A 69 3.00 -0.07 -20.79
CA GLY A 69 4.07 -0.92 -21.30
C GLY A 69 3.83 -1.46 -22.70
N GLY A 70 4.62 -2.45 -23.09
CA GLY A 70 4.66 -3.05 -24.43
C GLY A 70 5.49 -4.34 -24.44
N GLY A 71 5.99 -4.72 -25.60
CA GLY A 71 6.75 -5.96 -25.78
C GLY A 71 5.89 -7.11 -26.29
N ASN A 72 6.10 -8.32 -25.82
CA ASN A 72 5.33 -9.49 -26.28
C ASN A 72 4.02 -9.62 -25.50
N ILE A 73 2.91 -9.33 -26.16
CA ILE A 73 1.57 -9.40 -25.60
C ILE A 73 0.89 -10.66 -26.12
N VAL A 74 0.37 -11.50 -25.22
CA VAL A 74 -0.45 -12.67 -25.58
C VAL A 74 -1.86 -12.45 -25.07
N ALA A 75 -2.80 -12.26 -25.98
CA ALA A 75 -4.22 -12.10 -25.69
C ALA A 75 -4.97 -13.42 -25.79
N ARG A 76 -5.83 -13.74 -24.83
CA ARG A 76 -6.55 -15.01 -24.76
C ARG A 76 -8.05 -14.81 -24.54
N GLU A 77 -8.85 -15.70 -25.13
CA GLU A 77 -10.29 -15.73 -24.94
C GLU A 77 -10.68 -16.10 -23.51
N VAL A 78 -9.93 -17.05 -22.93
CA VAL A 78 -10.12 -17.55 -21.57
C VAL A 78 -8.76 -17.58 -20.88
N GLY A 79 -8.72 -17.13 -19.62
CA GLY A 79 -7.50 -17.06 -18.82
C GLY A 79 -6.84 -15.67 -18.86
N GLU A 80 -5.64 -15.62 -18.33
CA GLU A 80 -4.90 -14.37 -18.19
C GLU A 80 -4.22 -13.96 -19.50
N TRP A 81 -4.24 -12.68 -19.79
CA TRP A 81 -3.36 -12.09 -20.77
C TRP A 81 -1.98 -11.90 -20.19
N THR A 82 -0.96 -12.06 -21.01
CA THR A 82 0.42 -11.86 -20.56
C THR A 82 1.15 -10.81 -21.38
N GLN A 83 1.98 -10.03 -20.69
CA GLN A 83 2.91 -9.06 -21.26
C GLN A 83 4.33 -9.50 -20.87
N ASN A 84 5.16 -9.86 -21.83
CA ASN A 84 6.51 -10.40 -21.57
C ASN A 84 6.51 -11.59 -20.58
N GLY A 85 5.45 -12.40 -20.61
CA GLY A 85 5.27 -13.53 -19.71
C GLY A 85 4.61 -13.21 -18.36
N HIS A 86 4.36 -11.95 -18.04
CA HIS A 86 3.68 -11.51 -16.81
C HIS A 86 2.19 -11.26 -17.07
N SER A 87 1.37 -11.48 -16.07
CA SER A 87 -0.07 -11.24 -16.16
C SER A 87 -0.39 -9.75 -16.34
N VAL A 88 -1.27 -9.43 -17.28
CA VAL A 88 -1.76 -8.08 -17.54
C VAL A 88 -3.03 -7.84 -16.73
N ALA A 89 -3.03 -6.84 -15.86
CA ALA A 89 -4.22 -6.46 -15.10
C ALA A 89 -5.32 -5.91 -16.03
N GLY A 90 -6.54 -6.37 -15.83
CA GLY A 90 -7.70 -6.00 -16.65
C GLY A 90 -8.38 -4.69 -16.26
N GLY A 91 -7.89 -3.97 -15.28
CA GLY A 91 -8.52 -2.77 -14.74
C GLY A 91 -8.75 -2.86 -13.24
N ALA A 92 -9.62 -2.05 -12.69
CA ALA A 92 -10.04 -2.10 -11.30
C ALA A 92 -10.39 -3.55 -10.91
N TYR A 93 -9.92 -3.99 -9.75
CA TYR A 93 -10.10 -5.36 -9.24
C TYR A 93 -9.29 -6.46 -9.94
N GLY A 94 -8.25 -6.15 -10.68
CA GLY A 94 -7.34 -7.14 -11.28
C GLY A 94 -7.97 -8.10 -12.28
N LYS A 95 -9.08 -7.70 -12.93
CA LYS A 95 -9.75 -8.50 -13.96
C LYS A 95 -8.86 -8.66 -15.18
N SER A 96 -8.96 -9.81 -15.85
CA SER A 96 -8.36 -9.99 -17.18
C SER A 96 -8.87 -8.90 -18.13
N PRO A 97 -8.02 -8.31 -19.01
CA PRO A 97 -8.46 -7.34 -20.03
C PRO A 97 -9.65 -7.85 -20.86
N MET A 98 -9.70 -9.15 -21.16
CA MET A 98 -10.83 -9.78 -21.86
C MET A 98 -12.14 -9.69 -21.07
N VAL A 99 -12.10 -9.95 -19.76
CA VAL A 99 -13.28 -9.89 -18.89
C VAL A 99 -13.75 -8.44 -18.79
N ASN A 100 -12.85 -7.50 -18.59
CA ASN A 100 -13.16 -6.08 -18.55
C ASN A 100 -13.79 -5.60 -19.86
N ALA A 101 -13.21 -5.95 -20.99
CA ALA A 101 -13.72 -5.60 -22.33
C ALA A 101 -15.14 -6.13 -22.55
N ARG A 102 -15.43 -7.39 -22.20
CA ARG A 102 -16.78 -7.98 -22.29
C ARG A 102 -17.79 -7.25 -21.40
N MET A 103 -17.40 -6.95 -20.17
CA MET A 103 -18.27 -6.26 -19.22
C MET A 103 -18.64 -4.86 -19.72
N VAL A 104 -17.66 -4.07 -20.10
CA VAL A 104 -17.88 -2.71 -20.60
C VAL A 104 -18.77 -2.75 -21.83
N ARG A 105 -18.46 -3.63 -22.80
CA ARG A 105 -19.27 -3.78 -24.00
C ARG A 105 -20.72 -4.14 -23.70
N ASN A 106 -20.94 -5.15 -22.85
CA ASN A 106 -22.27 -5.60 -22.50
C ASN A 106 -23.07 -4.52 -21.76
N ARG A 107 -22.47 -3.83 -20.82
CA ARG A 107 -23.12 -2.72 -20.09
C ARG A 107 -23.42 -1.56 -21.01
N LEU A 108 -22.47 -1.16 -21.86
CA LEU A 108 -22.69 -0.08 -22.80
C LEU A 108 -23.84 -0.41 -23.78
N CYS A 109 -23.87 -1.62 -24.37
CA CYS A 109 -24.94 -2.03 -25.27
C CYS A 109 -26.28 -2.12 -24.56
N SER A 110 -26.34 -2.65 -23.33
CA SER A 110 -27.62 -2.77 -22.58
C SER A 110 -28.17 -1.43 -22.09
N SER A 111 -27.30 -0.48 -21.78
CA SER A 111 -27.70 0.83 -21.23
C SER A 111 -27.60 1.97 -22.24
N SER A 112 -27.28 1.69 -23.50
CA SER A 112 -27.04 2.72 -24.52
C SER A 112 -28.20 3.64 -24.75
N SER A 113 -29.44 3.14 -24.75
CA SER A 113 -30.64 3.98 -24.89
C SER A 113 -30.76 5.00 -23.76
N LYS A 114 -30.36 4.65 -22.53
CA LYS A 114 -30.37 5.53 -21.37
C LYS A 114 -29.21 6.50 -21.37
N LEU A 115 -28.02 6.04 -21.78
CA LEU A 115 -26.79 6.81 -21.74
C LEU A 115 -26.61 7.72 -22.96
N LEU A 116 -26.98 7.24 -24.15
CA LEU A 116 -26.71 7.91 -25.42
C LEU A 116 -27.98 8.36 -26.16
N GLY A 117 -29.16 8.03 -25.64
CA GLY A 117 -30.45 8.32 -26.29
C GLY A 117 -30.75 7.47 -27.52
N CYS A 118 -29.94 6.49 -27.83
CA CYS A 118 -30.13 5.56 -28.92
C CYS A 118 -29.66 4.16 -28.57
N GLN A 119 -30.22 3.14 -29.21
CA GLN A 119 -29.83 1.76 -28.99
C GLN A 119 -28.55 1.46 -29.82
N VAL A 120 -27.49 1.11 -29.14
CA VAL A 120 -26.23 0.63 -29.73
C VAL A 120 -26.17 -0.89 -29.57
N SER A 121 -26.32 -1.60 -30.69
CA SER A 121 -26.33 -3.07 -30.67
C SER A 121 -24.93 -3.68 -30.65
N ASP A 122 -23.93 -2.93 -31.12
CA ASP A 122 -22.55 -3.40 -31.21
C ASP A 122 -21.55 -2.26 -30.89
N ALA A 123 -20.99 -2.30 -29.69
CA ALA A 123 -19.90 -1.41 -29.30
C ALA A 123 -18.55 -2.09 -29.52
N LYS A 124 -17.58 -1.36 -30.07
CA LYS A 124 -16.22 -1.86 -30.25
C LYS A 124 -15.37 -1.56 -29.03
N VAL A 125 -14.46 -2.45 -28.70
CA VAL A 125 -13.51 -2.25 -27.60
C VAL A 125 -12.10 -2.34 -28.13
N VAL A 126 -11.24 -1.40 -27.75
CA VAL A 126 -9.83 -1.36 -28.09
C VAL A 126 -9.02 -1.41 -26.81
N VAL A 127 -8.17 -2.41 -26.68
CA VAL A 127 -7.16 -2.49 -25.61
C VAL A 127 -5.84 -2.00 -26.20
N ALA A 128 -5.37 -0.83 -25.78
CA ALA A 128 -4.21 -0.16 -26.34
C ALA A 128 -3.05 -0.11 -25.34
N PHE A 129 -1.88 -0.55 -25.77
CA PHE A 129 -0.63 -0.52 -25.00
C PHE A 129 0.20 0.73 -25.32
N SER A 130 0.81 1.32 -24.29
CA SER A 130 1.51 2.61 -24.41
C SER A 130 2.88 2.55 -25.08
N MET A 131 3.39 1.35 -25.37
CA MET A 131 4.68 1.15 -26.04
C MET A 131 4.55 0.16 -27.19
N PRO A 132 5.46 0.17 -28.19
CA PRO A 132 5.47 -0.78 -29.31
C PRO A 132 5.41 -2.23 -28.84
N SER A 133 4.55 -3.02 -29.46
CA SER A 133 4.23 -4.39 -29.00
C SER A 133 4.11 -5.38 -30.14
N ALA A 134 4.64 -6.58 -29.93
CA ALA A 134 4.32 -7.75 -30.75
C ALA A 134 3.09 -8.44 -30.11
N ILE A 135 1.96 -8.39 -30.77
CA ILE A 135 0.69 -8.85 -30.27
C ILE A 135 0.34 -10.22 -30.87
N ASP A 136 0.22 -11.22 -30.01
CA ASP A 136 -0.33 -12.53 -30.35
C ASP A 136 -1.78 -12.62 -29.88
N ASP A 137 -2.70 -12.49 -30.82
CA ASP A 137 -4.15 -12.62 -30.62
C ASP A 137 -4.71 -13.91 -31.22
N SER A 138 -3.86 -14.87 -31.57
CA SER A 138 -4.24 -16.13 -32.20
C SER A 138 -5.21 -16.97 -31.38
N ALA A 139 -5.21 -16.80 -30.06
CA ALA A 139 -6.10 -17.47 -29.14
C ALA A 139 -7.46 -16.77 -28.97
N LEU A 140 -7.74 -15.66 -29.66
CA LEU A 140 -9.05 -15.02 -29.73
C LEU A 140 -9.86 -15.58 -30.87
N SER A 141 -11.15 -15.86 -30.63
CA SER A 141 -12.08 -16.30 -31.67
C SER A 141 -12.39 -15.17 -32.67
N GLU A 142 -12.74 -15.53 -33.91
CA GLU A 142 -13.14 -14.56 -34.94
C GLU A 142 -14.36 -13.72 -34.47
N SER A 143 -15.26 -14.31 -33.71
CA SER A 143 -16.38 -13.58 -33.13
C SER A 143 -15.92 -12.53 -32.11
N THR A 144 -14.89 -12.79 -31.35
CA THR A 144 -14.28 -11.81 -30.43
C THR A 144 -13.50 -10.74 -31.19
N LYS A 145 -12.73 -11.09 -32.19
CA LYS A 145 -12.01 -10.13 -33.05
C LYS A 145 -12.91 -9.19 -33.84
N SER A 146 -14.18 -9.54 -34.00
CA SER A 146 -15.16 -8.67 -34.66
C SER A 146 -15.50 -7.42 -33.83
N TRP A 147 -15.35 -7.46 -32.52
CA TRP A 147 -15.66 -6.35 -31.62
C TRP A 147 -14.50 -5.93 -30.70
N LEU A 148 -13.49 -6.76 -30.52
CA LEU A 148 -12.30 -6.48 -29.69
C LEU A 148 -11.09 -6.35 -30.59
N THR A 149 -10.34 -5.26 -30.42
CA THR A 149 -9.05 -5.03 -31.05
C THR A 149 -8.00 -4.83 -29.99
N VAL A 150 -6.84 -5.48 -30.16
CA VAL A 150 -5.66 -5.27 -29.29
C VAL A 150 -4.61 -4.57 -30.14
N CYS A 151 -4.10 -3.44 -29.67
CA CYS A 151 -3.11 -2.66 -30.41
C CYS A 151 -2.09 -2.01 -29.47
N ASP A 152 -1.06 -1.45 -30.05
CA ASP A 152 -0.13 -0.56 -29.37
C ASP A 152 -0.32 0.89 -29.84
N ILE A 153 0.43 1.81 -29.25
CA ILE A 153 0.35 3.25 -29.53
C ILE A 153 0.54 3.57 -31.04
N ASN A 154 1.37 2.82 -31.76
CA ASN A 154 1.64 3.03 -33.16
C ASN A 154 0.49 2.55 -34.09
N ASN A 155 -0.38 1.70 -33.57
CA ASN A 155 -1.44 1.04 -34.33
C ASN A 155 -2.85 1.50 -33.95
N ILE A 156 -2.99 2.53 -33.09
CA ILE A 156 -4.29 3.12 -32.74
C ILE A 156 -5.02 3.63 -33.98
N ALA A 157 -4.32 4.27 -34.93
CA ALA A 157 -4.90 4.78 -36.17
C ALA A 157 -5.57 3.67 -36.99
N ALA A 158 -4.88 2.53 -37.17
CA ALA A 158 -5.43 1.37 -37.88
C ALA A 158 -6.63 0.74 -37.14
N SER A 159 -6.63 0.79 -35.83
CA SER A 159 -7.74 0.33 -34.98
C SER A 159 -8.98 1.23 -35.13
N LEU A 160 -8.79 2.53 -35.25
CA LEU A 160 -9.85 3.50 -35.53
C LEU A 160 -10.43 3.25 -36.95
N ASP A 161 -9.59 3.02 -37.97
CA ASP A 161 -10.03 2.71 -39.33
C ASP A 161 -10.95 1.50 -39.38
N LYS A 162 -10.53 0.41 -38.72
CA LYS A 162 -11.29 -0.83 -38.66
C LYS A 162 -12.64 -0.68 -37.98
N ALA A 163 -12.71 0.15 -36.93
CA ALA A 163 -13.91 0.31 -36.12
C ALA A 163 -14.92 1.31 -36.71
N LEU A 164 -14.46 2.26 -37.48
CA LEU A 164 -15.32 3.29 -38.10
C LEU A 164 -15.81 2.91 -39.51
N LEU A 165 -15.43 1.74 -40.03
CA LEU A 165 -15.97 1.19 -41.27
C LEU A 165 -17.37 0.63 -41.06
N GLY A 166 -18.41 1.43 -41.29
CA GLY A 166 -19.79 0.96 -41.10
C GLY A 166 -20.83 1.95 -41.67
N ALA A 167 -22.09 1.51 -41.69
CA ALA A 167 -23.21 2.39 -41.98
C ALA A 167 -23.43 3.40 -40.85
N ARG A 168 -23.95 4.58 -41.19
CA ARG A 168 -24.30 5.61 -40.18
C ARG A 168 -25.47 5.12 -39.32
N VAL A 169 -25.25 5.01 -38.01
CA VAL A 169 -26.19 4.41 -37.03
C VAL A 169 -26.76 5.47 -36.09
N ILE A 170 -26.03 6.56 -35.86
CA ILE A 170 -26.40 7.64 -34.95
C ILE A 170 -26.76 8.88 -35.78
N SER A 171 -27.98 9.39 -35.61
CA SER A 171 -28.44 10.61 -36.30
C SER A 171 -27.80 11.87 -35.74
N ASP A 172 -27.78 12.94 -36.51
CA ASP A 172 -27.21 14.23 -36.09
C ASP A 172 -27.92 14.79 -34.84
N GLU A 173 -29.22 14.61 -34.71
CA GLU A 173 -30.01 15.05 -33.54
C GLU A 173 -29.56 14.33 -32.26
N VAL A 174 -29.44 13.01 -32.34
CA VAL A 174 -28.98 12.16 -31.22
C VAL A 174 -27.52 12.48 -30.88
N PHE A 175 -26.66 12.58 -31.87
CA PHE A 175 -25.22 12.87 -31.69
C PHE A 175 -25.01 14.19 -30.92
N ASN A 176 -25.72 15.25 -31.33
CA ASN A 176 -25.63 16.58 -30.70
C ASN A 176 -26.23 16.61 -29.27
N ALA A 177 -27.12 15.67 -28.93
CA ALA A 177 -27.73 15.57 -27.61
C ALA A 177 -26.85 14.80 -26.61
N ILE A 178 -25.88 13.96 -27.07
CA ILE A 178 -25.08 13.08 -26.23
C ILE A 178 -24.34 13.82 -25.09
N PRO A 179 -23.67 14.97 -25.30
CA PRO A 179 -22.99 15.68 -24.23
C PRO A 179 -23.94 16.07 -23.07
N ASN A 180 -25.15 16.50 -23.40
CA ASN A 180 -26.15 16.86 -22.40
C ASN A 180 -26.68 15.62 -21.66
N GLN A 181 -26.92 14.51 -22.39
CA GLN A 181 -27.39 13.25 -21.80
C GLN A 181 -26.38 12.62 -20.85
N LEU A 182 -25.09 12.66 -21.23
CA LEU A 182 -23.99 12.20 -20.38
C LEU A 182 -23.63 13.22 -19.28
N ARG A 183 -24.31 14.36 -19.22
CA ARG A 183 -24.06 15.47 -18.28
C ARG A 183 -22.60 15.95 -18.28
N LEU A 184 -22.04 16.02 -19.48
CA LEU A 184 -20.67 16.46 -19.65
C LEU A 184 -20.61 17.98 -19.54
N SER A 185 -19.81 18.49 -18.61
CA SER A 185 -19.39 19.88 -18.63
C SER A 185 -18.27 20.03 -19.65
N GLN A 186 -18.41 20.98 -20.55
CA GLN A 186 -17.41 21.25 -21.56
C GLN A 186 -16.07 21.58 -20.89
N PHE A 187 -15.10 20.69 -21.03
CA PHE A 187 -13.70 21.02 -20.83
C PHE A 187 -13.27 21.75 -22.10
N ASP A 188 -12.98 23.03 -21.99
CA ASP A 188 -12.42 23.82 -23.08
C ASP A 188 -11.01 23.31 -23.38
N ILE A 189 -10.91 22.29 -24.25
CA ILE A 189 -9.68 21.93 -24.92
C ILE A 189 -9.62 22.72 -26.24
N GLN A 190 -9.97 23.98 -26.24
CA GLN A 190 -9.76 24.81 -27.41
C GLN A 190 -8.29 25.15 -27.65
N GLN A 191 -7.36 24.68 -26.86
CA GLN A 191 -5.94 24.99 -27.06
C GLN A 191 -5.00 23.83 -26.75
N GLY A 192 -5.52 22.61 -26.64
CA GLY A 192 -4.73 21.38 -26.57
C GLY A 192 -4.50 20.73 -27.92
N SER A 193 -4.49 21.47 -29.02
CA SER A 193 -3.98 20.92 -30.30
C SER A 193 -2.50 20.62 -30.15
N ALA A 194 -2.05 19.57 -30.85
CA ALA A 194 -0.67 19.07 -30.89
C ALA A 194 0.45 20.12 -31.16
N ASN A 195 0.08 21.37 -31.30
CA ASN A 195 0.97 22.52 -31.41
C ASN A 195 1.27 23.25 -30.11
N SER A 196 0.63 22.92 -28.97
CA SER A 196 0.86 23.63 -27.70
C SER A 196 2.09 23.13 -26.93
N TYR A 197 2.76 22.09 -27.38
CA TYR A 197 4.08 21.73 -26.83
C TYR A 197 5.24 22.56 -27.39
N SER A 198 5.01 23.38 -28.37
CA SER A 198 6.08 24.18 -29.05
C SER A 198 5.95 25.69 -28.92
N GLY A 199 5.01 26.23 -28.19
CA GLY A 199 4.89 27.64 -28.33
C GLY A 199 4.09 28.40 -27.32
N ILE A 200 4.59 28.68 -26.16
CA ILE A 200 4.37 29.95 -25.42
C ILE A 200 5.33 30.02 -24.22
N TYR A 201 6.45 29.34 -24.26
CA TYR A 201 7.48 29.60 -23.26
C TYR A 201 8.49 30.54 -23.90
N SER A 202 8.36 31.83 -23.55
CA SER A 202 9.39 32.77 -23.93
C SER A 202 10.75 32.24 -23.44
N PRO A 203 11.74 32.17 -24.33
CA PRO A 203 13.12 31.84 -23.94
C PRO A 203 13.64 32.70 -22.78
N ASP A 204 13.04 33.83 -22.55
CA ASP A 204 13.43 34.82 -21.56
C ASP A 204 13.13 34.37 -20.12
N VAL A 205 12.12 33.52 -19.88
CA VAL A 205 11.74 33.08 -18.53
C VAL A 205 12.82 32.19 -17.90
N ALA A 206 13.43 31.28 -18.66
CA ALA A 206 14.55 30.46 -18.14
C ALA A 206 15.77 31.33 -17.84
N THR A 207 16.03 32.34 -18.66
CA THR A 207 17.12 33.31 -18.48
C THR A 207 16.94 34.08 -17.18
N ASP A 208 15.70 34.45 -16.84
CA ASP A 208 15.40 35.14 -15.58
C ASP A 208 15.69 34.26 -14.36
N PHE A 209 15.30 32.97 -14.37
CA PHE A 209 15.63 32.03 -13.29
C PHE A 209 17.14 31.83 -13.13
N PHE A 210 17.89 31.73 -14.22
CA PHE A 210 19.35 31.65 -14.16
C PHE A 210 19.95 32.94 -13.60
N GLY A 211 19.41 34.09 -13.96
CA GLY A 211 19.80 35.39 -13.40
C GLY A 211 19.56 35.48 -11.91
N GLN A 212 18.41 35.00 -11.43
CA GLN A 212 18.10 34.95 -9.99
C GLN A 212 19.09 34.04 -9.22
N ILE A 213 19.44 32.86 -9.78
CA ILE A 213 20.43 31.96 -9.17
C ILE A 213 21.82 32.62 -9.12
N LEU A 214 22.25 33.28 -10.20
CA LEU A 214 23.56 33.96 -10.27
C LEU A 214 23.67 35.17 -9.33
N SER A 215 22.58 35.91 -9.15
CA SER A 215 22.51 37.10 -8.30
C SER A 215 22.35 36.76 -6.80
N MET A 216 22.19 35.48 -6.45
CA MET A 216 22.01 35.10 -5.05
C MET A 216 23.26 35.45 -4.20
N PRO A 217 23.10 36.21 -3.10
CA PRO A 217 24.23 36.62 -2.27
C PRO A 217 24.88 35.42 -1.54
N HIS A 218 26.21 35.33 -1.57
CA HIS A 218 26.95 34.20 -0.95
C HIS A 218 27.16 34.34 0.55
N TYR A 219 27.03 35.54 1.08
CA TYR A 219 27.28 35.89 2.47
C TYR A 219 26.06 35.75 3.37
N ILE A 220 24.91 35.36 2.81
CA ILE A 220 23.72 35.11 3.60
C ILE A 220 23.73 33.70 4.18
N ASP A 221 22.97 33.52 5.25
CA ASP A 221 22.76 32.23 5.91
C ASP A 221 22.40 31.11 4.93
N ILE A 222 22.98 29.93 5.10
CA ILE A 222 22.81 28.80 4.19
C ILE A 222 21.34 28.37 4.06
N ARG A 223 20.56 28.45 5.14
CA ARG A 223 19.13 28.13 5.12
C ARG A 223 18.34 29.16 4.34
N LEU A 224 18.76 30.41 4.37
CA LEU A 224 18.14 31.46 3.56
C LEU A 224 18.43 31.26 2.07
N GLN A 225 19.68 30.86 1.72
CA GLN A 225 20.04 30.49 0.35
C GLN A 225 19.12 29.35 -0.17
N TYR A 226 18.96 28.30 0.62
CA TYR A 226 18.07 27.19 0.24
C TYR A 226 16.58 27.58 0.15
N ARG A 227 16.11 28.53 0.96
CA ARG A 227 14.75 29.07 0.82
C ARG A 227 14.57 29.84 -0.49
N MET A 228 15.56 30.62 -0.88
CA MET A 228 15.54 31.31 -2.18
C MET A 228 15.58 30.31 -3.34
N LEU A 229 16.44 29.31 -3.31
CA LEU A 229 16.49 28.24 -4.29
C LEU A 229 15.17 27.46 -4.36
N ALA A 230 14.55 27.16 -3.22
CA ALA A 230 13.24 26.51 -3.17
C ALA A 230 12.15 27.38 -3.81
N GLN A 231 12.18 28.68 -3.62
CA GLN A 231 11.24 29.61 -4.25
C GLN A 231 11.41 29.61 -5.76
N ILE A 232 12.65 29.70 -6.27
CA ILE A 232 12.97 29.60 -7.70
C ILE A 232 12.48 28.29 -8.27
N PHE A 233 12.73 27.17 -7.56
CA PHE A 233 12.28 25.85 -7.98
C PHE A 233 10.76 25.74 -8.10
N HIS A 234 10.02 26.26 -7.09
CA HIS A 234 8.56 26.29 -7.14
C HIS A 234 8.05 27.16 -8.29
N GLN A 235 8.61 28.36 -8.47
CA GLN A 235 8.22 29.24 -9.55
C GLN A 235 8.51 28.65 -10.94
N ALA A 236 9.65 28.00 -11.12
CA ALA A 236 10.00 27.35 -12.37
C ALA A 236 9.05 26.18 -12.69
N VAL A 237 8.73 25.34 -11.70
CA VAL A 237 7.81 24.21 -11.89
C VAL A 237 6.39 24.70 -12.12
N ASP A 238 5.90 25.65 -11.33
CA ASP A 238 4.54 26.17 -11.45
C ASP A 238 4.38 26.97 -12.76
N GLY A 239 5.37 27.79 -13.13
CA GLY A 239 5.38 28.51 -14.40
C GLY A 239 5.37 27.58 -15.62
N ARG A 240 6.13 26.48 -15.56
CA ARG A 240 6.15 25.48 -16.65
C ARG A 240 4.82 24.74 -16.82
N LEU A 241 4.05 24.60 -15.74
CA LEU A 241 2.76 23.91 -15.69
C LEU A 241 1.56 24.86 -15.66
N GLN A 242 1.76 26.16 -15.81
CA GLN A 242 0.71 27.16 -15.68
C GLN A 242 -0.46 26.94 -16.66
N ASP A 243 -0.14 26.52 -17.87
CA ASP A 243 -1.12 26.27 -18.95
C ASP A 243 -1.54 24.79 -19.01
N ASN A 244 -1.13 24.00 -18.01
CA ASN A 244 -1.46 22.57 -17.97
C ASN A 244 -2.73 22.37 -17.13
N ASN A 245 -3.77 21.83 -17.73
CA ASN A 245 -5.07 21.59 -17.07
C ASN A 245 -5.05 20.42 -16.07
N ILE A 246 -3.89 19.82 -15.82
CA ILE A 246 -3.73 18.67 -14.92
C ILE A 246 -3.78 19.15 -13.46
N LYS A 247 -4.67 18.56 -12.66
CA LYS A 247 -4.71 18.77 -11.21
C LYS A 247 -3.73 17.84 -10.52
N PHE A 248 -2.65 18.39 -10.00
CA PHE A 248 -1.64 17.65 -9.26
C PHE A 248 -1.99 17.57 -7.77
N SER A 249 -1.77 16.41 -7.15
CA SER A 249 -1.99 16.20 -5.71
C SER A 249 -1.02 17.00 -4.82
N GLY A 250 0.08 17.51 -5.38
CA GLY A 250 1.06 18.33 -4.68
C GLY A 250 2.30 18.62 -5.52
N PHE A 251 3.23 19.39 -4.94
CA PHE A 251 4.45 19.80 -5.62
C PHE A 251 5.32 18.62 -6.08
N TYR A 252 5.35 17.53 -5.30
CA TYR A 252 6.04 16.30 -5.68
C TYR A 252 5.52 15.72 -7.01
N ALA A 253 4.20 15.61 -7.13
CA ALA A 253 3.58 15.11 -8.36
C ALA A 253 3.90 15.96 -9.58
N LYS A 254 3.97 17.29 -9.42
CA LYS A 254 4.40 18.21 -10.48
C LYS A 254 5.84 17.96 -10.95
N VAL A 255 6.76 17.79 -9.99
CA VAL A 255 8.18 17.52 -10.29
C VAL A 255 8.34 16.17 -10.98
N GLU A 256 7.71 15.11 -10.49
CA GLU A 256 7.75 13.78 -11.11
C GLU A 256 7.14 13.78 -12.52
N TYR A 257 6.04 14.47 -12.71
CA TYR A 257 5.45 14.67 -14.04
C TYR A 257 6.45 15.27 -15.01
N LEU A 258 7.08 16.40 -14.66
CA LEU A 258 8.07 17.05 -15.52
C LEU A 258 9.30 16.18 -15.75
N LEU A 259 9.83 15.52 -14.72
CA LEU A 259 10.94 14.57 -14.89
C LEU A 259 10.56 13.42 -15.83
N SER A 260 9.34 12.96 -15.78
CA SER A 260 8.85 11.86 -16.60
C SER A 260 8.69 12.24 -18.08
N GLU A 261 8.38 13.50 -18.40
CA GLU A 261 8.29 13.99 -19.80
C GLU A 261 9.63 13.93 -20.53
N TYR A 262 10.75 14.03 -19.82
CA TYR A 262 12.09 14.10 -20.37
C TYR A 262 12.91 12.82 -20.20
N LYS A 263 12.34 11.77 -19.59
CA LYS A 263 13.03 10.53 -19.22
C LYS A 263 13.70 9.80 -20.39
N ASP A 264 13.08 9.88 -21.58
CA ASP A 264 13.53 9.13 -22.75
C ASP A 264 14.36 9.97 -23.74
N LYS A 265 14.49 11.28 -23.54
CA LYS A 265 15.04 12.18 -24.56
C LYS A 265 16.39 12.82 -24.19
N MET A 266 16.66 13.16 -22.96
CA MET A 266 17.85 13.94 -22.57
C MET A 266 18.21 13.80 -21.08
N MET A 267 17.50 12.99 -20.30
CA MET A 267 17.67 12.97 -18.87
C MET A 267 18.59 11.85 -18.43
N ASP A 268 19.74 12.25 -17.92
CA ASP A 268 20.55 11.40 -17.10
C ASP A 268 19.76 11.03 -15.82
N ARG A 269 19.66 9.74 -15.50
CA ARG A 269 18.98 9.24 -14.28
C ARG A 269 19.50 9.92 -13.01
N SER A 270 20.78 10.29 -13.00
CA SER A 270 21.39 11.02 -11.89
C SER A 270 20.76 12.40 -11.67
N LEU A 271 20.28 13.08 -12.73
CA LEU A 271 19.62 14.38 -12.62
C LEU A 271 18.27 14.25 -11.89
N ALA A 272 17.46 13.25 -12.22
CA ALA A 272 16.20 13.02 -11.52
C ALA A 272 16.42 12.77 -10.02
N MET A 273 17.44 11.99 -9.68
CA MET A 273 17.83 11.73 -8.30
C MET A 273 18.30 13.01 -7.59
N ALA A 274 19.14 13.82 -8.25
CA ALA A 274 19.66 15.07 -7.71
C ALA A 274 18.53 16.09 -7.45
N VAL A 275 17.60 16.25 -8.39
CA VAL A 275 16.44 17.14 -8.25
C VAL A 275 15.52 16.70 -7.11
N ASN A 276 15.28 15.41 -6.96
CA ASN A 276 14.51 14.89 -5.84
C ASN A 276 15.21 15.04 -4.49
N ALA A 277 16.54 14.83 -4.44
CA ALA A 277 17.32 15.08 -3.23
C ALA A 277 17.26 16.56 -2.81
N PHE A 278 17.40 17.49 -3.75
CA PHE A 278 17.23 18.91 -3.52
C PHE A 278 15.81 19.25 -2.99
N ARG A 279 14.78 18.72 -3.63
CA ARG A 279 13.38 18.89 -3.20
C ARG A 279 13.16 18.43 -1.74
N ILE A 280 13.72 17.28 -1.38
CA ILE A 280 13.62 16.75 -0.01
C ILE A 280 14.32 17.68 0.99
N ARG A 281 15.55 18.15 0.69
CA ARG A 281 16.27 19.09 1.55
C ARG A 281 15.49 20.40 1.74
N THR A 282 14.95 20.98 0.68
CA THR A 282 14.15 22.21 0.75
C THR A 282 12.85 22.03 1.55
N ARG A 283 12.22 20.86 1.47
CA ARG A 283 11.03 20.54 2.27
C ARG A 283 11.34 20.52 3.78
N ARG A 284 12.49 19.99 4.16
CA ARG A 284 12.94 19.90 5.57
C ARG A 284 13.29 21.25 6.19
N LEU A 285 13.43 22.33 5.38
CA LEU A 285 13.66 23.69 5.87
C LEU A 285 12.40 24.39 6.35
N LYS A 286 11.21 23.95 5.93
CA LYS A 286 9.94 24.59 6.31
C LYS A 286 9.60 24.22 7.75
N PRO A 287 9.34 25.18 8.66
CA PRO A 287 8.80 24.86 9.96
C PRO A 287 7.44 24.18 9.78
N ARG A 288 7.29 22.98 10.29
CA ARG A 288 6.01 22.29 10.30
C ARG A 288 5.05 23.02 11.24
N SER A 289 3.79 23.17 10.83
CA SER A 289 2.73 23.59 11.75
C SER A 289 2.72 22.59 12.94
N ALA A 290 2.50 23.09 14.16
CA ALA A 290 2.59 22.35 15.41
C ALA A 290 1.71 21.07 15.48
N ARG A 291 0.82 20.84 14.51
CA ARG A 291 -0.04 19.65 14.40
C ARG A 291 0.65 18.41 13.78
N TYR A 292 1.82 18.54 13.16
CA TYR A 292 2.51 17.45 12.43
C TYR A 292 4.01 17.40 12.71
N GLN A 293 4.44 17.76 13.89
CA GLN A 293 5.83 17.54 14.31
C GLN A 293 6.01 16.06 14.70
N THR A 294 6.41 15.23 13.75
CA THR A 294 7.09 13.99 14.05
C THR A 294 8.58 14.31 14.16
N ASN A 295 9.17 14.06 15.32
CA ASN A 295 10.57 14.43 15.64
C ASN A 295 11.64 13.61 14.92
N ASP A 296 11.30 12.74 13.97
CA ASP A 296 12.21 11.83 13.29
C ASP A 296 12.63 12.24 11.87
N GLU A 297 12.11 13.32 11.33
CA GLU A 297 12.83 13.95 10.24
C GLU A 297 14.00 14.72 10.89
N GLU A 298 15.18 14.12 10.92
CA GLU A 298 16.42 14.82 11.24
C GLU A 298 16.40 16.15 10.50
N SER A 299 16.39 17.24 11.24
CA SER A 299 16.51 18.57 10.65
C SER A 299 17.81 18.59 9.87
N VAL A 300 17.73 18.89 8.56
CA VAL A 300 18.93 19.02 7.73
C VAL A 300 19.91 19.96 8.43
N THR A 301 21.13 19.50 8.66
CA THR A 301 22.18 20.31 9.32
C THR A 301 22.74 21.35 8.36
N ASP A 302 23.21 22.47 8.89
CA ASP A 302 23.84 23.52 8.07
C ASP A 302 25.09 23.00 7.36
N GLU A 303 25.81 22.04 7.95
CA GLU A 303 26.95 21.36 7.33
C GLU A 303 26.52 20.55 6.09
N GLU A 304 25.40 19.80 6.17
CA GLU A 304 24.86 19.05 5.04
C GLU A 304 24.39 19.98 3.93
N LEU A 305 23.71 21.08 4.27
CA LEU A 305 23.29 22.09 3.31
C LEU A 305 24.48 22.70 2.59
N THR A 306 25.53 23.07 3.35
CA THR A 306 26.74 23.68 2.79
C THR A 306 27.47 22.71 1.85
N LYS A 307 27.61 21.44 2.22
CA LYS A 307 28.22 20.41 1.37
C LYS A 307 27.41 20.14 0.09
N SER A 308 26.09 20.28 0.15
CA SER A 308 25.21 19.96 -0.97
C SER A 308 24.95 21.15 -1.90
N LEU A 309 25.19 22.37 -1.48
CA LEU A 309 24.79 23.60 -2.19
C LEU A 309 25.20 23.62 -3.66
N THR A 310 26.49 23.36 -3.94
CA THR A 310 27.02 23.41 -5.31
C THR A 310 26.30 22.41 -6.22
N HIS A 311 26.07 21.20 -5.72
CA HIS A 311 25.40 20.15 -6.48
C HIS A 311 23.92 20.43 -6.67
N ASP A 312 23.25 20.94 -5.64
CA ASP A 312 21.82 21.25 -5.67
C ASP A 312 21.52 22.41 -6.62
N VAL A 313 22.38 23.44 -6.62
CA VAL A 313 22.27 24.56 -7.59
C VAL A 313 22.48 24.07 -9.02
N ALA A 314 23.50 23.24 -9.25
CA ALA A 314 23.77 22.69 -10.57
C ALA A 314 22.63 21.80 -11.08
N ALA A 315 22.06 20.96 -10.20
CA ALA A 315 20.90 20.12 -10.53
C ALA A 315 19.66 20.96 -10.85
N LEU A 316 19.37 21.97 -10.03
CA LEU A 316 18.27 22.89 -10.27
C LEU A 316 18.43 23.64 -11.60
N ALA A 317 19.62 24.17 -11.86
CA ALA A 317 19.89 24.89 -13.11
C ALA A 317 19.73 23.98 -14.34
N LYS A 318 20.26 22.75 -14.27
CA LYS A 318 20.11 21.76 -15.36
C LYS A 318 18.66 21.34 -15.57
N PHE A 319 17.91 21.16 -14.48
CA PHE A 319 16.49 20.87 -14.53
C PHE A 319 15.69 22.01 -15.18
N ILE A 320 15.93 23.26 -14.76
CA ILE A 320 15.30 24.44 -15.38
C ILE A 320 15.64 24.52 -16.86
N GLY A 321 16.92 24.34 -17.21
CA GLY A 321 17.35 24.32 -18.60
C GLY A 321 16.62 23.26 -19.43
N MET A 322 16.43 22.08 -18.86
CA MET A 322 15.74 20.98 -19.51
C MET A 322 14.24 21.27 -19.74
N ILE A 323 13.52 21.71 -18.69
CA ILE A 323 12.07 21.91 -18.79
C ILE A 323 11.68 23.15 -19.65
N TYR A 324 12.59 24.11 -19.82
CA TYR A 324 12.40 25.29 -20.66
C TYR A 324 13.15 25.20 -22.01
N GLY A 325 13.85 24.09 -22.28
CA GLY A 325 14.58 23.90 -23.54
C GLY A 325 15.75 24.86 -23.74
N ARG A 326 16.41 25.30 -22.66
CA ARG A 326 17.53 26.26 -22.68
C ARG A 326 18.81 25.67 -22.11
N PRO A 327 19.97 25.93 -22.74
CA PRO A 327 21.24 25.56 -22.15
C PRO A 327 21.51 26.38 -20.89
N VAL A 328 22.11 25.74 -19.89
CA VAL A 328 22.57 26.42 -18.69
C VAL A 328 23.68 27.41 -19.06
N PRO A 329 23.64 28.69 -18.62
CA PRO A 329 24.68 29.66 -18.90
C PRO A 329 26.07 29.20 -18.49
N GLU A 330 27.08 29.51 -19.29
CA GLU A 330 28.46 29.07 -19.04
C GLU A 330 29.03 29.56 -17.69
N GLU A 331 28.65 30.78 -17.30
CA GLU A 331 29.00 31.35 -15.99
C GLU A 331 28.46 30.51 -14.83
N LEU A 332 27.18 30.08 -14.94
CA LEU A 332 26.53 29.26 -13.92
C LEU A 332 27.16 27.85 -13.87
N ASN A 333 27.43 27.23 -15.03
CA ASN A 333 28.14 25.95 -15.11
C ASN A 333 29.56 26.01 -14.53
N ARG A 334 30.27 27.13 -14.73
CA ARG A 334 31.62 27.31 -14.17
C ARG A 334 31.60 27.44 -12.66
N ARG A 335 30.62 28.14 -12.13
CA ARG A 335 30.46 28.38 -10.69
C ARG A 335 29.90 27.16 -9.95
N PHE A 336 28.96 26.45 -10.55
CA PHE A 336 28.30 25.28 -10.02
C PHE A 336 28.30 24.16 -11.07
N PRO A 337 29.45 23.46 -11.23
CA PRO A 337 29.54 22.40 -12.23
C PRO A 337 28.64 21.23 -11.89
N TYR A 338 27.86 20.78 -12.86
CA TYR A 338 27.10 19.55 -12.75
C TYR A 338 28.02 18.33 -12.98
N VAL A 339 28.13 17.47 -11.98
CA VAL A 339 28.87 16.21 -12.07
C VAL A 339 27.89 15.08 -11.80
N ALA A 340 27.59 14.26 -12.79
CA ALA A 340 26.57 13.22 -12.74
C ALA A 340 26.76 12.27 -11.53
N ASP A 341 28.00 11.82 -11.31
CA ASP A 341 28.30 10.88 -10.21
C ASP A 341 28.32 11.50 -8.82
N ALA A 342 28.40 12.84 -8.72
CA ALA A 342 28.44 13.54 -7.43
C ALA A 342 27.08 13.57 -6.72
N TYR A 343 26.00 13.32 -7.44
CA TYR A 343 24.63 13.29 -6.91
C TYR A 343 24.23 11.94 -6.32
N TYR A 344 25.14 10.99 -6.36
CA TYR A 344 24.92 9.68 -5.84
C TYR A 344 24.94 9.70 -4.30
N ARG A 345 23.80 10.06 -3.70
CA ARG A 345 23.53 9.89 -2.27
C ARG A 345 22.33 9.01 -2.10
N PRO A 346 22.36 8.08 -1.13
CA PRO A 346 21.19 7.26 -0.85
C PRO A 346 19.99 8.17 -0.57
N LEU A 347 18.96 8.03 -1.39
CA LEU A 347 17.68 8.70 -1.16
C LEU A 347 16.96 7.94 -0.04
N TYR A 348 17.07 8.41 1.19
CA TYR A 348 16.23 7.95 2.27
C TYR A 348 14.80 8.44 2.01
N ARG A 349 13.94 7.55 1.56
CA ARG A 349 12.51 7.76 1.65
C ARG A 349 12.06 7.32 3.03
N MET A 350 12.17 8.16 4.05
CA MET A 350 11.63 7.87 5.38
C MET A 350 10.11 7.69 5.28
N GLY A 351 9.62 6.55 5.76
CA GLY A 351 8.20 6.17 5.65
C GLY A 351 7.77 5.75 4.24
N ALA A 352 8.69 5.59 3.29
CA ALA A 352 8.36 5.10 1.97
C ALA A 352 8.26 3.58 1.95
N VAL A 353 7.22 3.09 1.33
CA VAL A 353 7.06 1.70 0.95
C VAL A 353 7.03 1.64 -0.57
N MET A 354 7.81 0.73 -1.15
CA MET A 354 7.76 0.43 -2.56
C MET A 354 7.09 -0.94 -2.73
N ARG A 355 5.99 -1.00 -3.47
CA ARG A 355 5.34 -2.25 -3.83
C ARG A 355 5.93 -2.77 -5.12
N VAL A 356 6.44 -4.01 -5.12
CA VAL A 356 7.05 -4.64 -6.29
C VAL A 356 6.45 -6.02 -6.54
N VAL A 357 6.52 -6.45 -7.81
CA VAL A 357 6.16 -7.80 -8.26
C VAL A 357 7.43 -8.51 -8.67
N VAL A 358 7.66 -9.71 -8.13
CA VAL A 358 8.86 -10.51 -8.33
C VAL A 358 8.92 -11.06 -9.76
N ASP A 359 10.02 -10.84 -10.44
CA ASP A 359 10.31 -11.38 -11.77
C ASP A 359 11.26 -12.57 -11.73
N SER A 360 12.36 -12.43 -10.98
CA SER A 360 13.36 -13.48 -10.75
C SER A 360 14.19 -13.17 -9.51
N TRP A 361 14.95 -14.13 -9.02
CA TRP A 361 15.86 -13.95 -7.88
C TRP A 361 17.03 -14.92 -7.96
N ASP A 362 18.11 -14.54 -7.30
CA ASP A 362 19.30 -15.37 -7.08
C ASP A 362 19.66 -15.38 -5.57
N ASP A 363 20.87 -15.75 -5.21
CA ASP A 363 21.31 -15.82 -3.81
C ASP A 363 21.35 -14.47 -3.11
N ASP A 364 21.52 -13.37 -3.84
CA ASP A 364 21.77 -12.04 -3.30
C ASP A 364 20.73 -11.01 -3.73
N PHE A 365 20.13 -11.17 -4.91
CA PHE A 365 19.27 -10.17 -5.51
C PHE A 365 17.88 -10.69 -5.88
N ILE A 366 16.89 -9.84 -5.73
CA ILE A 366 15.56 -10.00 -6.31
C ILE A 366 15.43 -8.96 -7.44
N MET A 367 15.10 -9.44 -8.65
CA MET A 367 14.68 -8.61 -9.76
C MET A 367 13.17 -8.52 -9.74
N ALA A 368 12.64 -7.32 -9.69
CA ALA A 368 11.20 -7.12 -9.54
C ALA A 368 10.75 -5.84 -10.26
N THR A 369 9.49 -5.80 -10.65
CA THR A 369 8.87 -4.63 -11.27
C THR A 369 8.13 -3.81 -10.22
N ASP A 370 8.46 -2.52 -10.11
CA ASP A 370 7.74 -1.58 -9.25
C ASP A 370 6.31 -1.39 -9.75
N SER A 371 5.32 -1.62 -8.90
CA SER A 371 3.90 -1.58 -9.26
C SER A 371 3.38 -0.18 -9.59
N GLU A 372 4.04 0.88 -9.12
CA GLU A 372 3.64 2.26 -9.42
C GLU A 372 4.27 2.80 -10.71
N SER A 373 5.56 2.56 -10.89
CA SER A 373 6.32 3.11 -12.04
C SER A 373 6.42 2.15 -13.21
N GLY A 374 6.19 0.85 -13.00
CA GLY A 374 6.43 -0.21 -14.00
C GLY A 374 7.90 -0.41 -14.33
N LEU A 375 8.82 0.15 -13.54
CA LEU A 375 10.26 0.02 -13.78
C LEU A 375 10.81 -1.22 -13.11
N GLU A 376 11.75 -1.86 -13.79
CA GLU A 376 12.53 -2.95 -13.22
C GLU A 376 13.44 -2.43 -12.09
N GLN A 377 13.43 -3.13 -10.98
CA GLN A 377 14.18 -2.81 -9.77
C GLN A 377 15.07 -3.98 -9.39
N LYS A 378 16.30 -3.69 -8.96
CA LYS A 378 17.24 -4.66 -8.43
C LYS A 378 17.35 -4.48 -6.92
N ILE A 379 16.96 -5.48 -6.14
CA ILE A 379 16.84 -5.42 -4.68
C ILE A 379 17.85 -6.38 -4.07
N TYR A 380 18.77 -5.86 -3.27
CA TYR A 380 19.70 -6.66 -2.49
C TYR A 380 19.02 -7.05 -1.16
N TYR A 381 18.72 -8.32 -0.97
CA TYR A 381 17.91 -8.78 0.16
C TYR A 381 18.70 -9.53 1.24
N ARG A 382 20.03 -9.60 1.11
CA ARG A 382 20.91 -10.14 2.14
C ARG A 382 21.29 -9.07 3.17
N LYS A 383 21.74 -9.51 4.35
CA LYS A 383 22.23 -8.61 5.38
C LYS A 383 23.54 -7.97 4.95
N ILE A 384 23.55 -6.65 4.90
CA ILE A 384 24.78 -5.88 4.81
C ILE A 384 25.27 -5.60 6.24
N ASP A 385 26.58 -5.50 6.41
CA ASP A 385 27.25 -5.16 7.68
C ASP A 385 27.01 -3.70 8.11
N ASN A 386 25.83 -3.18 7.79
CA ASN A 386 25.38 -1.86 8.21
C ASN A 386 24.15 -2.01 9.12
N ARG A 387 23.97 -1.02 9.98
CA ARG A 387 22.85 -0.97 10.94
C ARG A 387 21.48 -0.68 10.32
N TYR A 388 21.38 -0.68 8.98
CA TYR A 388 20.17 -0.24 8.29
C TYR A 388 19.14 -1.35 8.15
N ALA A 389 19.52 -2.52 7.64
CA ALA A 389 18.62 -3.66 7.55
C ALA A 389 18.39 -4.26 8.94
N LEU A 390 17.15 -4.55 9.29
CA LEU A 390 16.83 -5.22 10.56
C LEU A 390 17.44 -6.61 10.66
N GLY A 391 17.54 -7.34 9.52
CA GLY A 391 18.10 -8.67 9.47
C GLY A 391 18.35 -9.17 8.05
N ASP A 392 18.71 -10.44 7.93
CA ASP A 392 18.97 -11.13 6.65
C ASP A 392 17.68 -11.73 6.09
N HIS A 393 17.24 -11.26 4.92
CA HIS A 393 16.05 -11.74 4.24
C HIS A 393 16.32 -12.94 3.30
N GLY A 394 17.53 -13.53 3.34
CA GLY A 394 17.90 -14.67 2.48
C GLY A 394 16.98 -15.88 2.57
N TYR A 395 16.22 -16.02 3.68
CA TYR A 395 15.19 -17.05 3.83
C TYR A 395 14.06 -16.95 2.78
N LEU A 396 13.88 -15.77 2.15
CA LEU A 396 12.87 -15.60 1.10
C LEU A 396 13.19 -16.40 -0.15
N LYS A 397 14.45 -16.74 -0.41
CA LYS A 397 14.86 -17.49 -1.58
C LYS A 397 14.03 -18.75 -1.83
N ASP A 398 13.75 -19.50 -0.75
CA ASP A 398 13.01 -20.75 -0.81
C ASP A 398 11.49 -20.58 -0.84
N MET A 399 11.02 -19.35 -0.66
CA MET A 399 9.60 -19.01 -0.59
C MET A 399 9.09 -18.33 -1.87
N LEU A 400 9.95 -17.54 -2.53
CA LEU A 400 9.56 -16.70 -3.64
C LEU A 400 9.07 -17.51 -4.85
N GLN A 401 8.06 -16.97 -5.50
CA GLN A 401 7.56 -17.39 -6.79
C GLN A 401 7.45 -16.17 -7.71
N LYS A 402 7.62 -16.40 -9.01
CA LYS A 402 7.41 -15.34 -10.00
C LYS A 402 5.96 -14.81 -9.90
N GLY A 403 5.80 -13.50 -9.82
CA GLY A 403 4.52 -12.85 -9.65
C GLY A 403 4.13 -12.56 -8.20
N ASP A 404 4.92 -13.02 -7.21
CA ASP A 404 4.69 -12.65 -5.81
C ASP A 404 4.84 -11.14 -5.61
N GLN A 405 4.04 -10.60 -4.70
CA GLN A 405 4.11 -9.19 -4.33
C GLN A 405 4.94 -9.01 -3.06
N LEU A 406 5.81 -8.01 -3.09
CA LEU A 406 6.60 -7.61 -1.93
C LEU A 406 6.39 -6.13 -1.61
N ASN A 407 6.37 -5.80 -0.32
CA ASN A 407 6.62 -4.44 0.13
C ASN A 407 8.10 -4.32 0.54
N ILE A 408 8.77 -3.37 -0.09
CA ILE A 408 10.12 -2.95 0.28
C ILE A 408 9.97 -1.75 1.19
N VAL A 409 10.14 -1.98 2.49
CA VAL A 409 9.91 -0.97 3.52
C VAL A 409 11.19 -0.17 3.73
N MET A 410 11.08 1.16 3.71
CA MET A 410 12.19 2.10 3.81
C MET A 410 13.34 1.76 2.84
N PRO A 411 13.07 1.75 1.52
CA PRO A 411 14.09 1.44 0.52
C PRO A 411 15.19 2.50 0.52
N ARG A 412 16.43 2.07 0.56
CA ARG A 412 17.63 2.88 0.34
C ARG A 412 18.19 2.51 -1.02
N ILE A 413 18.44 3.48 -1.88
CA ILE A 413 18.93 3.25 -3.23
C ILE A 413 20.39 3.69 -3.33
N GLU A 414 21.27 2.76 -3.71
CA GLU A 414 22.70 3.01 -3.98
C GLU A 414 23.10 2.27 -5.26
N ASN A 415 23.76 2.94 -6.21
CA ASN A 415 24.20 2.36 -7.48
C ASN A 415 23.11 1.54 -8.19
N GLU A 416 21.88 2.09 -8.28
CA GLU A 416 20.73 1.41 -8.88
C GLU A 416 20.28 0.13 -8.15
N ILE A 417 20.84 -0.15 -6.99
CA ILE A 417 20.47 -1.28 -6.14
C ILE A 417 19.64 -0.75 -4.97
N ILE A 418 18.55 -1.42 -4.69
CA ILE A 418 17.67 -1.14 -3.55
C ILE A 418 18.10 -2.01 -2.37
N TYR A 419 18.30 -1.36 -1.22
CA TYR A 419 18.60 -1.99 0.05
C TYR A 419 17.40 -1.76 0.99
N PRO A 420 16.61 -2.80 1.29
CA PRO A 420 15.45 -2.69 2.18
C PRO A 420 15.86 -2.63 3.64
N ALA A 421 15.13 -1.89 4.47
CA ALA A 421 15.19 -2.11 5.91
C ALA A 421 14.44 -3.40 6.28
N ILE A 422 13.29 -3.64 5.63
CA ILE A 422 12.44 -4.82 5.81
C ILE A 422 11.84 -5.20 4.45
N VAL A 423 11.69 -6.49 4.20
CA VAL A 423 10.92 -7.04 3.08
C VAL A 423 9.70 -7.77 3.63
N ILE A 424 8.52 -7.39 3.16
CA ILE A 424 7.25 -8.02 3.54
C ILE A 424 6.70 -8.79 2.33
N TYR A 425 6.50 -10.08 2.51
CA TYR A 425 5.99 -11.02 1.53
C TYR A 425 4.46 -10.99 1.49
N ASN A 426 3.86 -10.86 0.30
CA ASN A 426 2.40 -10.79 0.09
C ASN A 426 1.68 -9.93 1.16
N PRO A 427 1.95 -8.63 1.20
CA PRO A 427 1.53 -7.74 2.30
C PRO A 427 0.02 -7.56 2.42
N ASP A 428 -0.75 -7.80 1.36
CA ASP A 428 -2.20 -7.71 1.37
C ASP A 428 -2.88 -8.82 2.19
N TYR A 429 -2.16 -9.91 2.46
CA TYR A 429 -2.61 -10.94 3.39
C TYR A 429 -2.27 -10.52 4.82
N LEU A 430 -3.20 -9.83 5.48
CA LEU A 430 -3.00 -9.38 6.86
C LEU A 430 -3.03 -10.54 7.86
N ILE A 431 -2.03 -10.58 8.74
CA ILE A 431 -1.94 -11.55 9.84
C ILE A 431 -2.18 -10.84 11.16
N ASP A 432 -2.96 -11.46 12.03
CA ASP A 432 -3.25 -10.95 13.37
C ASP A 432 -2.00 -10.95 14.25
N VAL A 433 -1.71 -9.80 14.86
CA VAL A 433 -0.51 -9.60 15.68
C VAL A 433 -0.51 -10.52 16.91
N SER A 434 -1.65 -10.69 17.58
CA SER A 434 -1.73 -11.52 18.79
C SER A 434 -1.50 -13.00 18.45
N SER A 435 -2.06 -13.47 17.34
CA SER A 435 -1.89 -14.84 16.86
C SER A 435 -0.43 -15.12 16.47
N LEU A 436 0.23 -14.17 15.83
CA LEU A 436 1.63 -14.26 15.45
C LEU A 436 2.54 -14.25 16.68
N ALA A 437 2.33 -13.32 17.59
CA ALA A 437 3.09 -13.18 18.82
C ALA A 437 2.99 -14.40 19.72
N ALA A 438 1.83 -15.02 19.79
CA ALA A 438 1.61 -16.23 20.57
C ALA A 438 2.51 -17.42 20.16
N CYS A 439 3.09 -17.41 18.97
CA CYS A 439 4.06 -18.42 18.53
C CYS A 439 5.41 -18.32 19.27
N PHE A 440 5.69 -17.21 19.93
CA PHE A 440 6.91 -16.97 20.71
C PHE A 440 6.78 -17.35 22.19
N SER A 441 5.70 -18.01 22.59
CA SER A 441 5.49 -18.40 23.97
C SER A 441 6.46 -19.48 24.45
N GLU A 442 7.39 -19.11 25.31
CA GLU A 442 8.32 -20.01 26.02
C GLU A 442 9.29 -20.81 25.12
N HIS A 443 9.38 -20.49 23.84
CA HIS A 443 10.21 -21.18 22.86
C HIS A 443 11.21 -20.21 22.22
N GLU A 444 12.44 -20.68 22.03
CA GLU A 444 13.50 -19.84 21.45
C GLU A 444 13.26 -19.53 19.96
N ILE A 445 12.66 -20.49 19.24
CA ILE A 445 12.42 -20.36 17.80
C ILE A 445 10.94 -20.56 17.50
N ALA A 446 10.29 -19.52 17.01
CA ALA A 446 8.93 -19.59 16.50
C ALA A 446 8.93 -20.05 15.02
N THR A 447 8.09 -21.01 14.69
CA THR A 447 7.95 -21.53 13.32
C THR A 447 6.54 -21.30 12.77
N PRO A 448 6.33 -21.29 11.44
CA PRO A 448 5.00 -21.22 10.85
C PRO A 448 4.13 -22.44 11.22
N TYR A 449 4.75 -23.57 11.53
CA TYR A 449 4.02 -24.76 12.00
C TYR A 449 3.40 -24.55 13.39
N ALA A 450 4.04 -23.80 14.26
CA ALA A 450 3.46 -23.41 15.54
C ALA A 450 2.18 -22.60 15.34
N TYR A 451 2.18 -21.68 14.38
CA TYR A 451 0.98 -20.92 13.98
C TYR A 451 -0.12 -21.84 13.46
N LEU A 452 0.22 -22.78 12.55
CA LEU A 452 -0.73 -23.74 11.97
C LEU A 452 -1.39 -24.62 13.04
N ILE A 453 -0.61 -25.20 13.95
CA ILE A 453 -1.16 -26.04 15.03
C ILE A 453 -2.07 -25.22 15.95
N ARG A 454 -1.73 -23.99 16.27
CA ARG A 454 -2.59 -23.10 17.06
C ARG A 454 -3.90 -22.79 16.33
N LYS A 455 -3.85 -22.53 15.02
CA LYS A 455 -5.01 -22.27 14.16
C LYS A 455 -5.95 -23.50 14.10
N LEU A 456 -5.41 -24.71 14.04
CA LEU A 456 -6.17 -25.95 14.01
C LEU A 456 -6.63 -26.43 15.40
N SER A 457 -6.11 -25.85 16.47
CA SER A 457 -6.48 -26.22 17.84
C SER A 457 -7.84 -25.61 18.24
N PRO A 458 -8.70 -26.35 18.97
CA PRO A 458 -9.97 -25.81 19.40
C PRO A 458 -9.78 -24.68 20.40
N SER A 459 -10.63 -23.65 20.28
CA SER A 459 -10.72 -22.58 21.27
C SER A 459 -11.67 -23.03 22.39
N VAL A 460 -11.19 -23.02 23.63
CA VAL A 460 -11.98 -23.40 24.81
C VAL A 460 -12.10 -22.20 25.73
N ASN A 461 -13.33 -21.86 26.12
CA ASN A 461 -13.57 -20.88 27.16
C ASN A 461 -12.94 -21.34 28.47
N SER A 462 -12.26 -20.44 29.14
CA SER A 462 -11.62 -20.69 30.42
C SER A 462 -11.81 -19.54 31.40
N GLU A 463 -11.68 -19.82 32.71
CA GLU A 463 -11.71 -18.78 33.73
C GLU A 463 -10.70 -17.66 33.48
N ALA A 464 -9.52 -18.00 32.91
CA ALA A 464 -8.50 -17.03 32.55
C ALA A 464 -8.98 -16.05 31.48
N ILE A 465 -9.74 -16.54 30.47
CA ILE A 465 -10.35 -15.68 29.42
C ILE A 465 -11.44 -14.80 30.04
N MET A 466 -12.28 -15.35 30.92
CA MET A 466 -13.32 -14.58 31.60
C MET A 466 -12.71 -13.47 32.48
N LEU A 467 -11.61 -13.78 33.17
CA LEU A 467 -10.90 -12.81 34.00
C LEU A 467 -10.26 -11.71 33.12
N GLY A 468 -9.75 -12.09 31.93
CA GLY A 468 -9.25 -11.15 30.91
C GLY A 468 -10.32 -10.18 30.42
N ASN A 469 -11.48 -10.71 30.06
CA ASN A 469 -12.62 -9.90 29.61
C ASN A 469 -13.12 -8.95 30.73
N PHE A 470 -13.14 -9.41 31.99
CA PHE A 470 -13.49 -8.57 33.13
C PHE A 470 -12.45 -7.46 33.33
N ALA A 471 -11.16 -7.78 33.22
CA ALA A 471 -10.08 -6.81 33.36
C ALA A 471 -10.14 -5.73 32.27
N GLY A 472 -10.47 -6.10 31.02
CA GLY A 472 -10.72 -5.16 29.92
C GLY A 472 -11.89 -4.23 30.24
N GLN A 473 -13.04 -4.77 30.71
CA GLN A 473 -14.17 -3.92 31.14
C GLN A 473 -13.74 -2.94 32.25
N ILE A 474 -12.92 -3.37 33.21
CA ILE A 474 -12.43 -2.48 34.27
C ILE A 474 -11.53 -1.38 33.71
N LEU A 475 -10.64 -1.70 32.75
CA LEU A 475 -9.83 -0.70 32.08
C LEU A 475 -10.72 0.39 31.43
N ASP A 476 -11.77 -0.02 30.72
CA ASP A 476 -12.73 0.90 30.12
C ASP A 476 -13.44 1.77 31.19
N GLU A 477 -13.89 1.17 32.26
CA GLU A 477 -14.57 1.88 33.37
C GLU A 477 -13.64 2.92 34.01
N GLU A 478 -12.38 2.59 34.25
CA GLU A 478 -11.40 3.50 34.84
C GLU A 478 -11.03 4.66 33.91
N VAL A 479 -10.77 4.37 32.64
CA VAL A 479 -10.42 5.38 31.65
C VAL A 479 -11.57 6.35 31.35
N TYR A 480 -12.81 5.86 31.30
CA TYR A 480 -14.00 6.72 31.14
C TYR A 480 -14.52 7.33 32.42
N HIS A 481 -13.80 7.16 33.55
CA HIS A 481 -14.21 7.64 34.87
C HIS A 481 -15.62 7.17 35.30
N ILE A 482 -16.00 5.95 34.89
CA ILE A 482 -17.26 5.35 35.30
C ILE A 482 -17.14 4.85 36.74
N LYS A 483 -17.54 5.67 37.68
CA LYS A 483 -17.48 5.36 39.14
C LYS A 483 -18.47 4.25 39.51
N ARG A 484 -18.03 3.00 39.42
CA ARG A 484 -18.79 1.81 39.85
C ARG A 484 -18.07 1.11 40.99
N SER A 485 -18.85 0.63 41.99
CA SER A 485 -18.28 -0.31 42.96
C SER A 485 -17.94 -1.65 42.26
N TYR A 486 -17.03 -2.41 42.84
CA TYR A 486 -16.64 -3.72 42.33
C TYR A 486 -17.85 -4.61 42.02
N GLU A 487 -18.83 -4.69 42.97
CA GLU A 487 -20.02 -5.53 42.84
C GLU A 487 -20.90 -5.09 41.64
N ARG A 488 -20.98 -3.78 41.37
CA ARG A 488 -21.73 -3.27 40.20
C ARG A 488 -21.02 -3.60 38.87
N SER A 489 -19.70 -3.47 38.87
CA SER A 489 -18.89 -3.86 37.70
C SER A 489 -19.01 -5.37 37.43
N LEU A 490 -18.91 -6.19 38.48
CA LEU A 490 -19.04 -7.63 38.36
C LEU A 490 -20.45 -8.05 37.89
N ARG A 491 -21.51 -7.44 38.42
CA ARG A 491 -22.88 -7.70 37.94
C ARG A 491 -23.08 -7.34 36.49
N ALA A 492 -22.56 -6.20 36.04
CA ALA A 492 -22.61 -5.81 34.61
C ALA A 492 -21.85 -6.80 33.73
N PHE A 493 -20.68 -7.22 34.18
CA PHE A 493 -19.90 -8.26 33.48
C PHE A 493 -20.67 -9.57 33.33
N CYS A 494 -21.24 -10.07 34.44
CA CYS A 494 -22.02 -11.31 34.46
C CYS A 494 -23.25 -11.21 33.53
N ALA A 495 -23.93 -10.08 33.52
CA ALA A 495 -25.09 -9.87 32.64
C ALA A 495 -24.68 -9.90 31.15
N ASN A 496 -23.56 -9.26 30.81
CA ASN A 496 -23.06 -9.19 29.42
C ASN A 496 -22.44 -10.51 28.94
N ASN A 497 -21.96 -11.36 29.83
CA ASN A 497 -21.27 -12.61 29.54
C ASN A 497 -22.02 -13.86 30.01
N ALA A 498 -23.33 -13.78 30.21
CA ALA A 498 -24.12 -14.85 30.83
C ALA A 498 -23.96 -16.20 30.13
N VAL A 499 -23.96 -16.24 28.80
CA VAL A 499 -23.82 -17.49 28.01
C VAL A 499 -22.41 -18.09 28.20
N ASN A 500 -21.36 -17.25 28.12
CA ASN A 500 -19.99 -17.69 28.28
C ASN A 500 -19.73 -18.23 29.70
N LEU A 501 -20.31 -17.57 30.71
CA LEU A 501 -20.20 -18.00 32.10
C LEU A 501 -20.98 -19.27 32.41
N ALA A 502 -22.09 -19.53 31.69
CA ALA A 502 -22.86 -20.77 31.88
C ALA A 502 -22.11 -22.02 31.44
N VAL A 503 -21.18 -21.88 30.48
CA VAL A 503 -20.35 -23.01 29.96
C VAL A 503 -18.93 -23.00 30.49
N CYS A 504 -18.56 -22.06 31.33
CA CYS A 504 -17.23 -21.95 31.90
C CYS A 504 -17.28 -22.10 33.41
N PRO A 505 -16.78 -23.18 34.00
CA PRO A 505 -16.72 -23.33 35.46
C PRO A 505 -15.73 -22.30 36.02
N LEU A 506 -16.23 -21.46 36.97
CA LEU A 506 -15.41 -20.50 37.69
C LEU A 506 -14.99 -21.09 39.04
N SER A 507 -13.74 -20.85 39.44
CA SER A 507 -13.25 -21.19 40.79
C SER A 507 -13.79 -20.25 41.84
N GLU A 508 -13.70 -20.67 43.12
CA GLU A 508 -14.03 -19.79 44.23
C GLU A 508 -13.17 -18.53 44.30
N GLN A 509 -11.93 -18.62 43.81
CA GLN A 509 -10.96 -17.52 43.77
C GLN A 509 -11.25 -16.49 42.68
N PHE A 510 -12.15 -16.76 41.73
CA PHE A 510 -12.44 -15.84 40.63
C PHE A 510 -12.81 -14.42 41.14
N ARG A 511 -13.66 -14.36 42.13
CA ARG A 511 -14.11 -13.06 42.70
C ARG A 511 -12.98 -12.26 43.31
N GLU A 512 -12.12 -12.90 44.10
CA GLU A 512 -10.95 -12.28 44.73
C GLU A 512 -9.95 -11.80 43.69
N ASN A 513 -9.68 -12.65 42.69
CA ASN A 513 -8.80 -12.28 41.58
C ASN A 513 -9.34 -11.09 40.75
N ALA A 514 -10.64 -11.06 40.49
CA ALA A 514 -11.31 -9.98 39.78
C ALA A 514 -11.28 -8.65 40.59
N GLU A 515 -11.51 -8.69 41.89
CA GLU A 515 -11.44 -7.51 42.78
C GLU A 515 -10.02 -6.94 42.86
N MET A 516 -9.04 -7.84 43.05
CA MET A 516 -7.63 -7.48 43.08
C MET A 516 -7.19 -6.83 41.74
N GLN A 517 -7.61 -7.37 40.60
CA GLN A 517 -7.29 -6.76 39.31
C GLN A 517 -7.90 -5.37 39.16
N LYS A 518 -9.12 -5.15 39.61
CA LYS A 518 -9.70 -3.79 39.60
C LYS A 518 -8.85 -2.79 40.39
N GLN A 519 -8.38 -3.18 41.59
CA GLN A 519 -7.50 -2.33 42.38
C GLN A 519 -6.17 -2.04 41.70
N HIS A 520 -5.55 -3.05 41.08
CA HIS A 520 -4.27 -2.90 40.39
C HIS A 520 -4.40 -2.05 39.14
N ILE A 521 -5.47 -2.21 38.34
CA ILE A 521 -5.73 -1.39 37.16
C ILE A 521 -5.93 0.07 37.55
N HIS A 522 -6.77 0.32 38.56
CA HIS A 522 -6.98 1.67 39.08
C HIS A 522 -5.66 2.34 39.49
N ARG A 523 -4.85 1.64 40.27
CA ARG A 523 -3.53 2.13 40.69
C ARG A 523 -2.59 2.37 39.49
N ALA A 524 -2.53 1.42 38.55
CA ALA A 524 -1.68 1.54 37.38
C ALA A 524 -2.03 2.77 36.53
N ILE A 525 -3.32 3.02 36.33
CA ILE A 525 -3.78 4.12 35.46
C ILE A 525 -3.60 5.48 36.17
N PHE A 526 -4.00 5.62 37.42
CA PHE A 526 -4.06 6.93 38.08
C PHE A 526 -2.81 7.30 38.88
N GLU A 527 -2.02 6.32 39.31
CA GLU A 527 -0.81 6.60 40.07
C GLU A 527 0.45 6.31 39.26
N THR A 528 0.67 5.05 38.86
CA THR A 528 1.95 4.61 38.27
C THR A 528 2.18 5.22 36.90
N LEU A 529 1.18 5.22 36.03
CA LEU A 529 1.31 5.75 34.67
C LEU A 529 1.47 7.29 34.69
N ALA A 530 0.77 7.96 35.58
CA ALA A 530 0.90 9.40 35.78
C ALA A 530 2.30 9.83 36.25
N GLU A 531 2.97 8.99 37.07
CA GLU A 531 4.34 9.23 37.53
C GLU A 531 5.40 8.87 36.47
N ALA A 532 5.16 7.82 35.69
CA ALA A 532 6.10 7.31 34.69
C ALA A 532 6.09 8.11 33.39
N ALA A 533 4.98 8.76 33.05
CA ALA A 533 4.83 9.48 31.80
C ALA A 533 5.67 10.76 31.77
N THR A 534 6.60 10.85 30.83
CA THR A 534 7.37 12.07 30.54
C THR A 534 6.55 13.14 29.84
N ILE A 535 5.37 12.79 29.36
CA ILE A 535 4.41 13.66 28.64
C ILE A 535 3.15 13.78 29.53
N PRO A 536 2.50 14.97 29.61
CA PRO A 536 1.27 15.12 30.37
C PRO A 536 0.22 14.11 29.91
N TYR A 537 0.01 13.11 30.73
CA TYR A 537 -0.97 12.08 30.49
C TYR A 537 -2.33 12.52 31.06
N GLN A 538 -3.34 12.48 30.22
CA GLN A 538 -4.72 12.70 30.63
C GLN A 538 -5.52 11.43 30.37
N ALA A 539 -5.64 10.59 31.38
CA ALA A 539 -6.54 9.44 31.33
C ALA A 539 -7.98 9.93 31.42
N ASP A 540 -8.47 10.46 30.31
CA ASP A 540 -9.90 10.67 30.17
C ASP A 540 -10.32 10.15 28.78
N GLY A 541 -11.58 9.77 28.64
CA GLY A 541 -12.12 9.25 27.39
C GLY A 541 -12.04 10.24 26.23
N ARG A 542 -11.62 11.51 26.45
CA ARG A 542 -11.42 12.53 25.42
C ARG A 542 -10.08 12.41 24.73
N ASN A 543 -9.04 12.01 25.44
CA ASN A 543 -7.66 11.93 24.93
C ASN A 543 -7.19 10.50 24.69
N THR A 544 -8.04 9.52 24.91
CA THR A 544 -7.74 8.10 24.80
C THR A 544 -8.67 7.41 23.81
N ILE A 545 -8.17 6.42 23.10
CA ILE A 545 -8.95 5.49 22.29
C ILE A 545 -8.73 4.11 22.88
N LEU A 546 -9.83 3.44 23.23
CA LEU A 546 -9.84 2.08 23.75
C LEU A 546 -10.16 1.09 22.63
N GLU A 547 -9.52 -0.06 22.65
CA GLU A 547 -9.67 -1.14 21.68
C GLU A 547 -9.59 -0.70 20.19
N PRO A 548 -8.67 0.24 19.81
CA PRO A 548 -8.55 0.64 18.41
C PRO A 548 -8.05 -0.52 17.55
N SER A 549 -8.69 -0.69 16.39
CA SER A 549 -8.22 -1.64 15.37
C SER A 549 -7.31 -0.95 14.37
N PHE A 550 -6.18 -1.56 14.06
CA PHE A 550 -5.20 -1.09 13.09
C PHE A 550 -5.01 -2.12 11.99
N TYR A 551 -4.92 -1.62 10.77
CA TYR A 551 -4.58 -2.40 9.58
C TYR A 551 -3.33 -1.81 8.97
N SER A 552 -2.26 -2.60 8.92
CA SER A 552 -0.97 -2.21 8.37
C SER A 552 -0.74 -2.92 7.05
N GLU A 553 -1.16 -2.31 5.96
CA GLU A 553 -0.85 -2.78 4.61
C GLU A 553 0.66 -2.73 4.32
N THR A 554 1.37 -1.87 5.02
CA THR A 554 2.84 -1.77 4.94
C THR A 554 3.52 -3.03 5.44
N LEU A 555 3.11 -3.54 6.60
CA LEU A 555 3.71 -4.69 7.27
C LEU A 555 2.91 -6.00 7.08
N GLY A 556 1.75 -5.93 6.45
CA GLY A 556 0.86 -7.08 6.31
C GLY A 556 0.33 -7.59 7.64
N LEU A 557 -0.02 -6.68 8.55
CA LEU A 557 -0.47 -6.97 9.90
C LEU A 557 -1.83 -6.35 10.19
N GLN A 558 -2.63 -7.02 11.01
CA GLN A 558 -3.79 -6.43 11.66
C GLN A 558 -3.65 -6.55 13.17
N ALA A 559 -4.15 -5.55 13.88
CA ALA A 559 -3.98 -5.43 15.31
C ALA A 559 -5.20 -4.81 15.98
N ARG A 560 -5.49 -5.23 17.22
CA ARG A 560 -6.36 -4.51 18.14
C ARG A 560 -5.59 -4.31 19.44
N MET A 561 -5.41 -3.06 19.81
CA MET A 561 -4.70 -2.68 21.03
C MET A 561 -5.70 -2.37 22.12
N ASP A 562 -5.30 -2.50 23.41
CA ASP A 562 -6.22 -2.21 24.50
C ASP A 562 -6.40 -0.69 24.71
N PHE A 563 -5.31 0.07 24.59
CA PHE A 563 -5.33 1.49 24.93
C PHE A 563 -4.28 2.27 24.10
N ILE A 564 -4.66 3.42 23.54
CA ILE A 564 -3.75 4.38 22.92
C ILE A 564 -4.18 5.82 23.21
N GLN A 565 -3.22 6.73 23.37
CA GLN A 565 -3.50 8.17 23.36
C GLN A 565 -3.77 8.67 21.93
N LYS A 566 -4.68 9.64 21.77
CA LYS A 566 -5.07 10.19 20.47
C LYS A 566 -3.93 10.88 19.72
N ASP A 567 -2.92 11.37 20.43
CA ASP A 567 -1.71 11.95 19.85
C ASP A 567 -0.69 10.91 19.39
N MET A 568 -1.00 9.62 19.56
CA MET A 568 -0.15 8.47 19.21
C MET A 568 1.24 8.49 19.87
N THR A 569 1.35 9.05 21.09
CA THR A 569 2.62 9.09 21.84
C THR A 569 2.76 7.99 22.87
N MET A 570 1.67 7.33 23.25
CA MET A 570 1.68 6.30 24.29
C MET A 570 0.64 5.23 24.03
N MET A 571 1.02 3.98 24.25
CA MET A 571 0.11 2.83 24.32
C MET A 571 0.27 2.03 25.59
N VAL A 572 -0.79 1.35 26.01
CA VAL A 572 -0.79 0.35 27.08
C VAL A 572 -1.47 -0.92 26.57
N GLU A 573 -0.80 -2.04 26.72
CA GLU A 573 -1.36 -3.38 26.45
C GLU A 573 -1.60 -4.09 27.78
N GLN A 574 -2.80 -4.59 28.01
CA GLN A 574 -3.20 -5.20 29.26
C GLN A 574 -3.18 -6.73 29.21
N LYS A 575 -2.68 -7.35 30.27
CA LYS A 575 -2.68 -8.79 30.45
C LYS A 575 -3.16 -9.15 31.87
N SER A 576 -4.25 -9.92 31.96
CA SER A 576 -4.81 -10.40 33.22
C SER A 576 -4.12 -11.66 33.76
N GLY A 577 -3.31 -12.33 32.91
CA GLY A 577 -2.66 -13.58 33.21
C GLY A 577 -1.32 -13.46 33.96
N LYS A 578 -0.63 -14.61 34.06
CA LYS A 578 0.70 -14.65 34.67
C LYS A 578 1.75 -14.02 33.77
N ALA A 579 2.62 -13.20 34.33
CA ALA A 579 3.86 -12.74 33.74
C ALA A 579 4.97 -13.79 33.87
N ALA A 580 6.14 -13.53 33.26
CA ALA A 580 7.33 -14.33 33.51
C ALA A 580 7.88 -14.10 34.91
N TYR A 581 8.44 -15.16 35.52
CA TYR A 581 9.01 -15.09 36.87
C TYR A 581 10.26 -14.22 36.88
N ASN A 582 10.33 -13.30 37.85
CA ASN A 582 11.53 -12.51 38.09
C ASN A 582 12.24 -13.01 39.34
N PRO A 583 13.37 -13.74 39.23
CA PRO A 583 14.05 -14.28 40.38
C PRO A 583 14.68 -13.20 41.31
N SER A 584 14.94 -12.01 40.77
CA SER A 584 15.57 -10.91 41.49
C SER A 584 14.54 -10.11 42.33
N ASP A 585 13.31 -10.06 41.86
CA ASP A 585 12.21 -9.38 42.56
C ASP A 585 10.86 -10.05 42.19
N PRO A 586 10.39 -10.98 42.98
CA PRO A 586 9.13 -11.68 42.73
C PRO A 586 7.88 -10.78 42.70
N ALA A 587 7.97 -9.57 43.26
CA ALA A 587 6.87 -8.60 43.30
C ALA A 587 6.76 -7.81 41.97
N THR A 588 7.85 -7.70 41.24
CA THR A 588 7.88 -7.03 39.94
C THR A 588 8.05 -8.09 38.84
N PRO A 589 7.02 -8.36 38.02
CA PRO A 589 7.04 -9.38 37.01
C PRO A 589 7.98 -9.02 35.85
N ARG A 590 8.34 -10.00 35.04
CA ARG A 590 8.99 -9.78 33.72
C ARG A 590 7.98 -10.00 32.62
N ILE A 591 8.18 -9.26 31.50
CA ILE A 591 7.34 -9.41 30.32
C ILE A 591 7.61 -10.78 29.71
N ARG A 592 6.55 -11.53 29.37
CA ARG A 592 6.67 -12.80 28.65
C ARG A 592 7.07 -12.54 27.19
N PRO A 593 7.84 -13.46 26.57
CA PRO A 593 8.30 -13.29 25.20
C PRO A 593 7.18 -12.96 24.20
N GLU A 594 6.06 -13.68 24.23
CA GLU A 594 4.93 -13.45 23.34
C GLU A 594 4.27 -12.08 23.54
N HIS A 595 4.18 -11.59 24.76
CA HIS A 595 3.63 -10.26 25.03
C HIS A 595 4.60 -9.17 24.59
N TYR A 596 5.89 -9.42 24.72
CA TYR A 596 6.93 -8.50 24.27
C TYR A 596 6.93 -8.37 22.73
N VAL A 597 6.86 -9.51 22.01
CA VAL A 597 6.74 -9.53 20.55
C VAL A 597 5.46 -8.81 20.08
N GLN A 598 4.34 -9.03 20.78
CA GLN A 598 3.08 -8.33 20.48
C GLN A 598 3.26 -6.82 20.52
N ALA A 599 3.85 -6.31 21.58
CA ALA A 599 4.10 -4.88 21.75
C ALA A 599 5.11 -4.33 20.73
N LEU A 600 6.19 -5.08 20.40
CA LEU A 600 7.14 -4.69 19.36
C LEU A 600 6.47 -4.57 17.97
N LEU A 601 5.54 -5.47 17.63
CA LEU A 601 4.79 -5.40 16.38
C LEU A 601 3.85 -4.18 16.37
N TYR A 602 3.23 -3.83 17.49
CA TYR A 602 2.45 -2.60 17.62
C TYR A 602 3.33 -1.36 17.41
N MET A 603 4.46 -1.29 18.09
CA MET A 603 5.43 -0.20 17.90
C MET A 603 5.89 -0.10 16.44
N ALA A 604 6.09 -1.23 15.76
CA ALA A 604 6.44 -1.25 14.33
C ALA A 604 5.31 -0.69 13.44
N ILE A 605 4.04 -0.96 13.76
CA ILE A 605 2.89 -0.37 13.05
C ILE A 605 2.96 1.16 13.19
N PHE A 606 3.16 1.70 14.39
CA PHE A 606 3.29 3.16 14.56
C PHE A 606 4.51 3.72 13.84
N ARG A 607 5.62 3.03 13.88
CA ARG A 607 6.85 3.47 13.21
C ARG A 607 6.70 3.51 11.69
N TYR A 608 6.22 2.44 11.08
CA TYR A 608 6.28 2.26 9.62
C TYR A 608 5.02 2.73 8.89
N ASN A 609 3.84 2.72 9.52
CA ASN A 609 2.62 3.27 8.91
C ASN A 609 2.42 4.75 9.23
N TYR A 610 2.69 5.16 10.47
CA TYR A 610 2.37 6.51 10.94
C TYR A 610 3.61 7.41 11.06
N GLY A 611 4.82 6.86 10.87
CA GLY A 611 6.06 7.63 10.95
C GLY A 611 6.41 8.11 12.36
N VAL A 612 5.86 7.49 13.40
CA VAL A 612 6.14 7.84 14.80
C VAL A 612 7.50 7.28 15.19
N ALA A 613 8.38 8.15 15.69
CA ALA A 613 9.70 7.74 16.19
C ALA A 613 9.60 6.90 17.44
N TYR A 614 10.46 5.90 17.58
CA TYR A 614 10.54 5.12 18.82
C TYR A 614 10.90 5.98 20.03
N SER A 615 11.69 7.05 19.87
CA SER A 615 12.03 8.00 20.93
C SER A 615 10.83 8.81 21.43
N ASN A 616 9.76 8.89 20.65
CA ASN A 616 8.57 9.68 20.94
C ASN A 616 7.35 8.82 21.22
N PHE A 617 7.56 7.53 21.40
CA PHE A 617 6.50 6.57 21.61
C PHE A 617 6.77 5.74 22.87
N HIS A 618 5.94 5.91 23.88
CA HIS A 618 6.01 5.17 25.12
C HIS A 618 5.09 3.95 25.04
N SER A 619 5.64 2.79 25.30
CA SER A 619 4.89 1.53 25.23
C SER A 619 4.96 0.82 26.58
N TYR A 620 3.81 0.49 27.15
CA TYR A 620 3.70 -0.15 28.43
C TYR A 620 2.93 -1.47 28.35
N MET A 621 3.37 -2.42 29.19
CA MET A 621 2.66 -3.68 29.45
C MET A 621 2.06 -3.63 30.85
N LEU A 622 0.74 -3.74 30.97
CA LEU A 622 0.01 -3.77 32.25
C LEU A 622 -0.36 -5.21 32.60
N TYR A 623 0.33 -5.78 33.59
CA TYR A 623 -0.06 -7.09 34.17
C TYR A 623 -0.97 -6.91 35.36
N SER A 624 -2.26 -6.80 35.16
CA SER A 624 -3.26 -6.47 36.21
C SER A 624 -3.32 -7.46 37.39
N LYS A 625 -2.71 -8.64 37.22
CA LYS A 625 -2.55 -9.60 38.33
C LYS A 625 -1.59 -9.14 39.44
N TYR A 626 -0.67 -8.22 39.18
CA TYR A 626 0.41 -7.84 40.07
C TYR A 626 0.27 -6.39 40.58
N PRO A 627 0.70 -6.08 41.80
CA PRO A 627 0.60 -4.71 42.35
C PRO A 627 1.53 -3.71 41.61
N ASN A 628 2.74 -4.12 41.24
CA ASN A 628 3.68 -3.33 40.43
C ASN A 628 3.56 -3.80 38.99
N SER A 629 2.47 -3.41 38.37
CA SER A 629 1.94 -4.08 37.18
C SER A 629 2.31 -3.42 35.85
N LEU A 630 2.75 -2.17 35.86
CA LEU A 630 3.07 -1.41 34.66
C LEU A 630 4.56 -1.52 34.33
N LEU A 631 4.88 -2.11 33.18
CA LEU A 631 6.26 -2.35 32.72
C LEU A 631 6.52 -1.60 31.43
N ASP A 632 7.63 -0.86 31.39
CA ASP A 632 8.09 -0.18 30.17
C ASP A 632 8.64 -1.19 29.15
N ILE A 633 8.41 -0.93 27.88
CA ILE A 633 8.80 -1.80 26.76
C ILE A 633 9.84 -1.09 25.90
N ALA A 634 11.05 -1.60 25.93
CA ALA A 634 12.15 -1.13 25.08
C ALA A 634 12.07 -1.72 23.65
N THR A 635 12.74 -1.12 22.70
CA THR A 635 12.90 -1.65 21.35
C THR A 635 13.87 -2.83 21.30
N ALA A 636 13.54 -3.86 20.52
CA ALA A 636 14.40 -5.02 20.28
C ALA A 636 14.39 -5.36 18.77
N PRO A 637 15.26 -4.71 17.97
CA PRO A 637 15.26 -4.85 16.51
C PRO A 637 15.41 -6.29 16.02
N GLY A 638 16.26 -7.10 16.66
CA GLY A 638 16.45 -8.50 16.29
C GLY A 638 15.18 -9.33 16.49
N LEU A 639 14.52 -9.20 17.64
CA LEU A 639 13.27 -9.90 17.93
C LEU A 639 12.12 -9.42 17.03
N LEU A 640 12.09 -8.12 16.71
CA LEU A 640 11.15 -7.58 15.72
C LEU A 640 11.38 -8.20 14.34
N PHE A 641 12.64 -8.33 13.92
CA PHE A 641 12.97 -9.00 12.67
C PHE A 641 12.49 -10.44 12.65
N ASP A 642 12.71 -11.20 13.73
CA ASP A 642 12.26 -12.59 13.84
C ASP A 642 10.72 -12.69 13.75
N ALA A 643 10.00 -11.76 14.35
CA ALA A 643 8.55 -11.69 14.26
C ALA A 643 8.06 -11.39 12.82
N LEU A 644 8.69 -10.45 12.12
CA LEU A 644 8.36 -10.13 10.73
C LEU A 644 8.78 -11.24 9.74
N LYS A 645 9.88 -11.93 10.02
CA LYS A 645 10.28 -13.15 9.31
C LYS A 645 9.21 -14.24 9.46
N LEU A 646 8.77 -14.50 10.69
CA LEU A 646 7.67 -15.43 10.95
C LEU A 646 6.39 -15.02 10.23
N ARG A 647 6.05 -13.73 10.22
CA ARG A 647 4.90 -13.19 9.47
C ARG A 647 4.97 -13.56 7.99
N ASN A 648 6.12 -13.39 7.37
CA ASN A 648 6.32 -13.74 5.96
C ASN A 648 6.19 -15.24 5.72
N GLN A 649 6.77 -16.06 6.59
CA GLN A 649 6.68 -17.53 6.53
C GLN A 649 5.25 -18.04 6.74
N VAL A 650 4.48 -17.41 7.65
CA VAL A 650 3.06 -17.74 7.84
C VAL A 650 2.26 -17.39 6.60
N ALA A 651 2.44 -16.19 6.02
CA ALA A 651 1.73 -15.81 4.80
C ALA A 651 2.02 -16.77 3.63
N TRP A 652 3.27 -17.17 3.47
CA TRP A 652 3.68 -18.17 2.47
C TRP A 652 3.02 -19.53 2.73
N MET A 653 3.03 -19.98 3.98
CA MET A 653 2.40 -21.25 4.36
C MET A 653 0.88 -21.25 4.10
N GLU A 654 0.17 -20.20 4.46
CA GLU A 654 -1.27 -20.05 4.23
C GLU A 654 -1.59 -20.15 2.73
N LEU A 655 -0.81 -19.48 1.86
CA LEU A 655 -0.94 -19.59 0.42
C LEU A 655 -0.63 -21.01 -0.10
N LEU A 656 0.31 -21.72 0.50
CA LEU A 656 0.61 -23.12 0.17
C LEU A 656 -0.55 -24.04 0.58
N LEU A 657 -1.11 -23.82 1.77
CA LEU A 657 -2.23 -24.60 2.31
C LEU A 657 -3.50 -24.47 1.46
N SER A 658 -3.79 -23.27 0.98
CA SER A 658 -4.94 -23.04 0.08
C SER A 658 -4.86 -23.82 -1.24
N LYS A 659 -3.64 -24.14 -1.67
CA LYS A 659 -3.37 -24.96 -2.87
C LYS A 659 -3.31 -26.47 -2.58
N GLY A 660 -3.70 -26.90 -1.38
CA GLY A 660 -3.73 -28.32 -0.98
C GLY A 660 -2.51 -28.79 -0.20
N GLY A 661 -1.68 -27.89 0.33
CA GLY A 661 -0.46 -28.21 1.07
C GLY A 661 -0.65 -28.92 2.43
N PHE A 662 -1.89 -29.19 2.87
CA PHE A 662 -2.18 -29.80 4.17
C PHE A 662 -1.61 -31.23 4.35
N ARG A 663 -1.25 -31.92 3.26
CA ARG A 663 -0.58 -33.23 3.36
C ARG A 663 0.74 -33.18 4.15
N MET A 664 1.35 -31.99 4.33
CA MET A 664 2.52 -31.86 5.19
C MET A 664 2.28 -32.28 6.63
N LEU A 665 1.04 -32.25 7.14
CA LEU A 665 0.68 -32.69 8.48
C LEU A 665 1.01 -34.17 8.72
N GLU A 666 1.08 -35.00 7.67
CA GLU A 666 1.41 -36.44 7.79
C GLU A 666 2.87 -36.65 8.20
N SER A 667 3.78 -35.76 7.77
CA SER A 667 5.22 -35.85 8.07
C SER A 667 5.67 -34.89 9.19
N LEU A 668 4.78 -34.04 9.67
CA LEU A 668 5.14 -33.03 10.67
C LEU A 668 5.37 -33.70 12.03
N THR A 669 6.46 -33.37 12.72
CA THR A 669 6.77 -33.87 14.07
C THR A 669 6.78 -32.69 15.08
N PRO A 670 6.68 -32.98 16.40
CA PRO A 670 6.83 -31.95 17.42
C PRO A 670 8.10 -31.12 17.27
N GLU A 671 9.20 -31.74 16.84
CA GLU A 671 10.51 -31.10 16.65
C GLU A 671 10.53 -30.14 15.42
N HIS A 672 9.66 -30.37 14.43
CA HIS A 672 9.47 -29.40 13.32
C HIS A 672 8.68 -28.20 13.78
N ILE A 673 7.77 -28.38 14.76
CA ILE A 673 6.93 -27.27 15.30
C ILE A 673 7.77 -26.38 16.18
N TYR A 674 8.51 -26.96 17.12
CA TYR A 674 9.41 -26.27 18.04
C TYR A 674 10.80 -26.93 18.00
N PRO A 675 11.69 -26.46 17.11
CA PRO A 675 13.05 -26.97 17.01
C PRO A 675 13.87 -26.66 18.27
N ASN A 676 14.77 -27.57 18.60
CA ASN A 676 15.73 -27.45 19.71
C ASN A 676 15.13 -27.40 21.13
N GLU A 677 13.84 -27.65 21.27
CA GLU A 677 13.21 -27.70 22.58
C GLU A 677 13.60 -28.96 23.37
N SER A 678 13.82 -28.77 24.65
CA SER A 678 14.26 -29.83 25.56
C SER A 678 13.81 -29.51 27.01
N GLY A 679 14.08 -30.47 27.91
CA GLY A 679 13.78 -30.29 29.33
C GLY A 679 12.45 -30.91 29.77
N TYR A 680 12.14 -30.75 31.03
CA TYR A 680 11.02 -31.44 31.69
C TYR A 680 9.66 -31.02 31.13
N ALA A 681 9.44 -29.73 30.95
CA ALA A 681 8.17 -29.20 30.43
C ALA A 681 7.90 -29.67 28.98
N TRP A 682 8.92 -29.64 28.14
CA TRP A 682 8.85 -30.19 26.79
C TRP A 682 8.46 -31.66 26.79
N THR A 683 9.23 -32.48 27.50
CA THR A 683 9.08 -33.95 27.47
C THR A 683 7.75 -34.42 28.04
N HIS A 684 7.25 -33.77 29.11
CA HIS A 684 6.08 -34.24 29.84
C HIS A 684 4.76 -33.57 29.48
N PHE A 685 4.80 -32.36 28.88
CA PHE A 685 3.56 -31.61 28.63
C PHE A 685 3.42 -31.18 27.17
N VAL A 686 4.43 -30.56 26.59
CA VAL A 686 4.29 -29.95 25.26
C VAL A 686 4.35 -30.96 24.15
N ARG A 687 5.43 -31.77 24.11
CA ARG A 687 5.65 -32.80 23.10
C ARG A 687 4.53 -33.84 23.06
N PRO A 688 4.07 -34.44 24.16
CA PRO A 688 2.96 -35.39 24.15
C PRO A 688 1.67 -34.80 23.59
N ARG A 689 1.34 -33.54 23.96
CA ARG A 689 0.15 -32.88 23.44
C ARG A 689 0.22 -32.67 21.93
N LEU A 690 1.38 -32.28 21.39
CA LEU A 690 1.58 -32.15 19.95
C LEU A 690 1.49 -33.50 19.24
N GLU A 691 2.05 -34.58 19.84
CA GLU A 691 1.92 -35.91 19.29
C GLU A 691 0.47 -36.39 19.25
N ASP A 692 -0.32 -36.12 20.28
CA ASP A 692 -1.75 -36.44 20.32
C ASP A 692 -2.52 -35.79 19.17
N ILE A 693 -2.24 -34.52 18.88
CA ILE A 693 -2.85 -33.82 17.75
C ILE A 693 -2.44 -34.45 16.41
N LEU A 694 -1.16 -34.70 16.22
CA LEU A 694 -0.63 -35.21 14.96
C LEU A 694 -0.99 -36.70 14.73
N CYS A 695 -1.08 -37.51 15.80
CA CYS A 695 -1.43 -38.93 15.68
C CYS A 695 -2.87 -39.14 15.21
N GLN A 696 -3.80 -38.23 15.54
CA GLN A 696 -5.18 -38.31 15.04
C GLN A 696 -5.23 -38.21 13.51
N VAL A 697 -4.46 -37.28 12.93
CA VAL A 697 -4.36 -37.13 11.49
C VAL A 697 -3.72 -38.36 10.83
N ARG A 698 -2.64 -38.89 11.43
CA ARG A 698 -1.92 -40.04 10.91
C ARG A 698 -2.72 -41.35 11.03
N GLY A 699 -3.52 -41.48 12.10
CA GLY A 699 -4.35 -42.63 12.35
C GLY A 699 -5.63 -42.70 11.51
N ALA A 700 -6.02 -41.61 10.87
CA ALA A 700 -7.20 -41.57 10.02
C ALA A 700 -7.01 -42.41 8.73
N SER A 701 -8.10 -42.90 8.18
CA SER A 701 -8.10 -43.61 6.89
C SER A 701 -7.72 -42.67 5.74
N GLN A 702 -7.29 -43.22 4.60
CA GLN A 702 -6.95 -42.41 3.42
C GLN A 702 -8.13 -41.51 2.98
N LEU A 703 -9.35 -42.05 3.00
CA LEU A 703 -10.55 -41.29 2.60
C LEU A 703 -10.84 -40.11 3.55
N GLU A 704 -10.71 -40.38 4.87
CA GLU A 704 -10.89 -39.31 5.89
C GLU A 704 -9.86 -38.20 5.75
N ARG A 705 -8.57 -38.55 5.53
CA ARG A 705 -7.51 -37.57 5.30
C ARG A 705 -7.74 -36.78 4.02
N ASP A 706 -8.07 -37.44 2.92
CA ASP A 706 -8.31 -36.73 1.64
C ASP A 706 -9.51 -35.79 1.73
N TYR A 707 -10.58 -36.18 2.43
CA TYR A 707 -11.73 -35.34 2.70
C TYR A 707 -11.33 -34.13 3.58
N TYR A 708 -10.65 -34.38 4.68
CA TYR A 708 -10.22 -33.39 5.63
C TYR A 708 -9.31 -32.31 4.98
N TYR A 709 -8.29 -32.75 4.24
CA TYR A 709 -7.36 -31.84 3.58
C TYR A 709 -8.02 -30.99 2.49
N ARG A 710 -8.91 -31.59 1.71
CA ARG A 710 -9.66 -30.84 0.69
C ARG A 710 -10.57 -29.80 1.32
N PHE A 711 -11.24 -30.15 2.42
CA PHE A 711 -12.13 -29.23 3.10
C PHE A 711 -11.36 -28.11 3.80
N LEU A 712 -10.22 -28.40 4.42
CA LEU A 712 -9.33 -27.38 4.97
C LEU A 712 -8.77 -26.46 3.88
N ALA A 713 -8.35 -27.01 2.75
CA ALA A 713 -7.87 -26.21 1.61
C ALA A 713 -8.96 -25.31 1.05
N PHE A 714 -10.21 -25.78 1.01
CA PHE A 714 -11.36 -24.95 0.64
C PHE A 714 -11.56 -23.78 1.62
N ILE A 715 -11.57 -24.06 2.94
CA ILE A 715 -11.72 -23.01 3.96
C ILE A 715 -10.58 -21.99 3.85
N GLU A 716 -9.36 -22.47 3.68
CA GLU A 716 -8.19 -21.60 3.55
C GLU A 716 -8.26 -20.70 2.30
N ASN A 717 -8.68 -21.28 1.19
CA ASN A 717 -8.89 -20.50 -0.04
C ASN A 717 -9.95 -19.41 0.16
N GLU A 718 -11.08 -19.71 0.80
CA GLU A 718 -12.12 -18.75 1.11
C GLU A 718 -11.60 -17.64 2.07
N GLN A 719 -10.75 -17.97 3.03
CA GLN A 719 -10.12 -16.99 3.90
C GLN A 719 -9.17 -16.07 3.12
N ILE A 720 -8.38 -16.62 2.21
CA ILE A 720 -7.51 -15.81 1.35
C ILE A 720 -8.35 -14.89 0.44
N LEU A 721 -9.39 -15.44 -0.20
CA LEU A 721 -10.28 -14.65 -1.04
C LEU A 721 -10.96 -13.52 -0.27
N SER A 722 -11.40 -13.77 0.95
CA SER A 722 -12.02 -12.72 1.78
C SER A 722 -11.03 -11.61 2.16
N LYS A 723 -9.76 -11.93 2.32
CA LYS A 723 -8.70 -10.95 2.66
C LYS A 723 -8.15 -10.22 1.43
N VAL A 724 -7.70 -10.97 0.44
CA VAL A 724 -6.95 -10.44 -0.71
C VAL A 724 -7.85 -10.21 -1.92
N GLY A 725 -8.97 -10.95 -2.01
CA GLY A 725 -9.83 -10.97 -3.19
C GLY A 725 -9.34 -11.94 -4.26
N ASN A 726 -10.12 -12.06 -5.30
CA ASN A 726 -9.77 -12.86 -6.47
C ASN A 726 -9.51 -11.95 -7.67
N ARG A 727 -8.25 -11.88 -8.11
CA ARG A 727 -7.85 -11.05 -9.25
C ARG A 727 -8.46 -11.49 -10.59
N THR A 728 -8.92 -12.74 -10.68
CA THR A 728 -9.50 -13.32 -11.89
C THR A 728 -11.03 -13.35 -11.90
N LYS A 729 -11.66 -13.24 -10.72
CA LYS A 729 -13.12 -13.19 -10.56
C LYS A 729 -13.45 -11.91 -9.82
N GLU A 730 -14.43 -11.18 -10.22
CA GLU A 730 -14.87 -9.86 -9.71
C GLU A 730 -15.08 -9.72 -8.18
N GLU A 731 -14.44 -10.56 -7.39
CA GLU A 731 -14.54 -10.60 -5.95
C GLU A 731 -13.44 -9.74 -5.31
N SER A 732 -13.82 -8.59 -4.80
CA SER A 732 -12.92 -7.73 -4.02
C SER A 732 -12.81 -8.27 -2.60
N GLY A 733 -11.59 -8.59 -2.15
CA GLY A 733 -11.30 -8.88 -0.74
C GLY A 733 -11.15 -7.62 0.10
N PHE A 734 -10.90 -7.79 1.39
CA PHE A 734 -10.66 -6.68 2.32
C PHE A 734 -9.50 -5.75 1.87
N ALA A 735 -8.50 -6.30 1.17
CA ALA A 735 -7.38 -5.54 0.60
C ALA A 735 -7.81 -4.45 -0.40
N SER A 736 -9.02 -4.53 -0.97
CA SER A 736 -9.58 -3.45 -1.79
C SER A 736 -9.72 -2.14 -1.02
N THR A 737 -9.76 -2.20 0.31
CA THR A 737 -9.83 -1.01 1.18
C THR A 737 -8.63 -0.06 0.98
N TRP A 738 -7.45 -0.56 0.68
CA TRP A 738 -6.26 0.26 0.42
C TRP A 738 -5.77 0.19 -1.03
N ASN A 739 -6.07 -0.88 -1.77
CA ASN A 739 -5.63 -1.05 -3.16
C ASN A 739 -6.57 -0.39 -4.18
N SER A 740 -7.85 -0.16 -3.83
CA SER A 740 -8.80 0.49 -4.74
C SER A 740 -8.77 2.01 -4.59
N THR A 741 -8.91 2.70 -5.71
CA THR A 741 -9.04 4.15 -5.76
C THR A 741 -10.34 4.62 -5.09
N LEU A 742 -10.43 5.90 -4.75
CA LEU A 742 -11.63 6.49 -4.17
C LEU A 742 -12.83 6.36 -5.12
N GLU A 743 -12.59 6.47 -6.41
CA GLU A 743 -13.62 6.36 -7.44
C GLU A 743 -14.14 4.92 -7.58
N GLU A 744 -13.25 3.94 -7.60
CA GLU A 744 -13.62 2.52 -7.59
C GLU A 744 -14.45 2.16 -6.36
N LYS A 745 -14.11 2.68 -5.18
CA LYS A 745 -14.87 2.48 -3.95
C LYS A 745 -16.26 3.11 -4.01
N ARG A 746 -16.37 4.33 -4.60
CA ARG A 746 -17.66 4.99 -4.83
C ARG A 746 -18.54 4.16 -5.77
N ASN A 747 -17.98 3.70 -6.88
CA ASN A 747 -18.67 2.92 -7.88
C ASN A 747 -19.13 1.55 -7.36
N ALA A 748 -18.31 0.94 -6.50
CA ALA A 748 -18.64 -0.32 -5.83
C ALA A 748 -19.62 -0.15 -4.66
N GLY A 749 -19.94 1.09 -4.26
CA GLY A 749 -20.77 1.35 -3.09
C GLY A 749 -20.11 1.03 -1.75
N ASN A 750 -18.77 0.93 -1.72
CA ASN A 750 -18.00 0.52 -0.56
C ASN A 750 -17.50 1.69 0.30
N ILE A 751 -17.94 2.91 0.02
CA ILE A 751 -17.56 4.11 0.75
C ILE A 751 -18.73 5.08 0.88
N TYR A 752 -18.83 5.71 2.03
CA TYR A 752 -19.64 6.92 2.23
C TYR A 752 -18.74 8.12 1.99
N ALA A 753 -19.05 8.91 0.96
CA ALA A 753 -18.29 10.10 0.60
C ALA A 753 -19.08 11.36 0.99
N ASP A 754 -18.33 12.49 1.04
CA ASP A 754 -18.88 13.84 1.23
C ASP A 754 -19.65 14.01 2.56
N LEU A 755 -19.21 13.28 3.61
CA LEU A 755 -19.76 13.41 4.96
C LEU A 755 -19.36 14.76 5.57
N SER A 756 -20.33 15.47 6.15
CA SER A 756 -20.11 16.66 6.97
C SER A 756 -20.34 16.35 8.44
N ILE A 757 -19.42 16.80 9.29
CA ILE A 757 -19.61 16.76 10.75
C ILE A 757 -20.60 17.89 11.10
N LYS A 758 -21.74 17.54 11.69
CA LYS A 758 -22.72 18.49 12.21
C LYS A 758 -22.38 18.89 13.65
#